data_2334e6efe45d0441d45c31c9b5bd9514
#
_entry.id   2334e6efe45d0441d45c31c9b5bd9514
#
_cell.length_a   1.000
_cell.length_b   1.000
_cell.length_c   1.000
_cell.angle_alpha   90.00
_cell.angle_beta   90.00
_cell.angle_gamma   90.00
#
_symmetry.space_group_name_H-M   'P 1'
#
loop_
_entity.id
_entity.type
_entity.pdbx_description
1 polymer ?
#
loop_
_entity_poly.entity_id
_entity_poly.type
_entity_poly.pdbx_seq_one_letter_code
_entity_poly.pdbx_strand_id
1 'polypeptide(L)'
;MDILFTQPDWQLFTNINTLPQQAGVSKHLLPRLIAKELTDNALDVDASVQVFHPDPDKEGTFVVKNLGKGFDASDEAIAEFFSIKRPLTSSKRFRLPTRGALGNGLRVVTATIFCLEGSLQVATNGRVLELIPQDDGTTSVRRIGEFTEEGTEVHVSIPNDYFYYDTLEWAGLALAINQGTHYQSKTCAHWYDSDSFYNLCLSTPEQITVQQFIPYFEGIAKSKVKHLVPQLNDAFLASLQREESETLLEALQQNSKYVPAKKLGAVGALEHFPGYVKILAEFDLKTTRGTHHATIPVVIEAFARINENTDKTRFFVNRTPIISDVDVIYSPKRLTVYGCGLNNNIDNHRLKNLPEIWVNIITPYMPIVSNGKEPDLSVLEDQITQSIEKVVHQLRRKITAQAKENTPQATLAKLPSQKQVVLQNLEVAIDKASGQGQYRYSLRQLYYVLRPFVMDATQRELKYQNFNTIITDYEFETGRDLPGVYRDERGTLLHPHTHEEIKLGTKNVERYHRPVFNFNKILYSEKEGFFEILKDAGFCEKHDCALLTSKGFASRAARDVIDLLAETEEELLFFCIHDADISGTLIYQALQGATKARPERKVKIINLGLEPWQGLAMNLEIETLERSSKKTPAQYVLDYDAVTDAPKPYKFEGQMMTRWEDWLKEYRIELNAMDTPTFIQWLDTEISKYDNGKVVPDEPYLKAAAEQDLQATLKSRIRAEILEKMDIERLVLERLTKEFPELLEKVNRLDLENQVRQKLENAPKNSWGKSFAEIMRKLLE
;
A
#
# COMPACT_ATOMS: atom_id res chain seq x y z
N MET A 1 -51.46 36.98 -0.10
CA MET A 1 -50.53 36.14 0.68
C MET A 1 -49.86 35.20 -0.32
N ASP A 2 -48.60 35.44 -0.58
CA ASP A 2 -47.82 34.45 -1.37
C ASP A 2 -47.54 33.28 -0.45
N ILE A 3 -48.11 32.11 -0.77
CA ILE A 3 -47.89 30.87 -0.02
C ILE A 3 -46.54 30.32 -0.45
N LEU A 4 -45.57 30.31 0.46
CA LEU A 4 -44.28 29.65 0.26
C LEU A 4 -44.39 28.19 0.70
N PHE A 5 -44.16 27.27 -0.22
CA PHE A 5 -44.15 25.85 0.07
C PHE A 5 -42.70 25.39 0.33
N THR A 6 -42.50 24.58 1.36
CA THR A 6 -41.21 23.93 1.66
C THR A 6 -41.36 22.45 1.42
N GLN A 7 -40.55 21.89 0.53
CA GLN A 7 -40.51 20.46 0.24
C GLN A 7 -39.21 19.89 0.76
N PRO A 8 -39.22 18.95 1.72
CA PRO A 8 -38.01 18.22 2.12
C PRO A 8 -37.42 17.41 0.95
N ASP A 9 -36.11 17.35 0.87
CA ASP A 9 -35.39 16.67 -0.23
C ASP A 9 -35.74 15.18 -0.37
N TRP A 10 -36.00 14.50 0.74
CA TRP A 10 -36.34 13.08 0.76
C TRP A 10 -37.64 12.75 0.00
N GLN A 11 -38.60 13.70 -0.10
CA GLN A 11 -39.83 13.48 -0.85
C GLN A 11 -39.63 13.31 -2.35
N LEU A 12 -38.49 13.81 -2.88
CA LEU A 12 -38.11 13.61 -4.29
C LEU A 12 -37.72 12.16 -4.57
N PHE A 13 -37.38 11.39 -3.57
CA PHE A 13 -37.05 9.98 -3.66
C PHE A 13 -38.25 9.04 -3.58
N THR A 14 -39.39 9.48 -3.07
CA THR A 14 -40.60 8.64 -2.90
C THR A 14 -41.52 8.63 -4.11
N ASN A 15 -41.15 9.32 -5.19
CA ASN A 15 -41.93 9.38 -6.42
C ASN A 15 -41.13 8.80 -7.58
N ILE A 16 -41.70 7.80 -8.26
CA ILE A 16 -41.05 7.12 -9.39
C ILE A 16 -40.71 8.03 -10.60
N ASN A 17 -41.33 9.19 -10.70
CA ASN A 17 -41.07 10.17 -11.74
C ASN A 17 -39.92 11.11 -11.42
N THR A 18 -39.60 11.30 -10.13
CA THR A 18 -38.50 12.15 -9.66
C THR A 18 -37.30 11.34 -9.21
N LEU A 19 -37.48 10.10 -8.74
CA LEU A 19 -36.41 9.20 -8.30
C LEU A 19 -35.32 9.00 -9.34
N PRO A 20 -35.61 8.77 -10.65
CA PRO A 20 -34.59 8.62 -11.67
C PRO A 20 -33.61 9.79 -11.74
N GLN A 21 -34.11 11.01 -11.62
CA GLN A 21 -33.30 12.23 -11.61
C GLN A 21 -32.40 12.29 -10.37
N GLN A 22 -32.93 11.89 -9.19
CA GLN A 22 -32.16 11.87 -7.94
C GLN A 22 -31.11 10.74 -7.93
N ALA A 23 -31.41 9.63 -8.57
CA ALA A 23 -30.53 8.47 -8.75
C ALA A 23 -29.51 8.64 -9.89
N GLY A 24 -29.76 9.56 -10.84
CA GLY A 24 -28.91 9.82 -12.00
C GLY A 24 -28.99 8.74 -13.06
N VAL A 25 -30.09 7.98 -13.14
CA VAL A 25 -30.30 6.92 -14.13
C VAL A 25 -31.71 6.95 -14.66
N SER A 26 -31.94 6.42 -15.84
CA SER A 26 -33.29 6.19 -16.36
C SER A 26 -34.05 5.18 -15.50
N LYS A 27 -35.38 5.27 -15.47
CA LYS A 27 -36.26 4.42 -14.66
C LYS A 27 -35.97 2.91 -14.84
N HIS A 28 -35.75 2.45 -16.05
CA HIS A 28 -35.49 1.03 -16.34
C HIS A 28 -34.11 0.55 -15.86
N LEU A 29 -33.20 1.47 -15.51
CA LEU A 29 -31.86 1.14 -14.97
C LEU A 29 -31.82 1.10 -13.43
N LEU A 30 -32.90 1.52 -12.75
CA LEU A 30 -32.96 1.49 -11.27
C LEU A 30 -32.65 0.12 -10.69
N PRO A 31 -33.15 -1.03 -11.21
CA PRO A 31 -32.81 -2.34 -10.70
C PRO A 31 -31.32 -2.68 -10.79
N ARG A 32 -30.64 -2.31 -11.90
CA ARG A 32 -29.19 -2.47 -12.02
C ARG A 32 -28.43 -1.61 -11.01
N LEU A 33 -28.90 -0.38 -10.80
CA LEU A 33 -28.28 0.54 -9.86
C LEU A 33 -28.34 0.00 -8.42
N ILE A 34 -29.51 -0.49 -7.96
CA ILE A 34 -29.62 -1.00 -6.61
C ILE A 34 -28.79 -2.26 -6.38
N ALA A 35 -28.70 -3.17 -7.35
CA ALA A 35 -27.80 -4.32 -7.30
C ALA A 35 -26.34 -3.88 -7.16
N LYS A 36 -25.92 -2.88 -7.94
CA LYS A 36 -24.57 -2.29 -7.86
C LYS A 36 -24.32 -1.60 -6.53
N GLU A 37 -25.21 -0.75 -6.03
CA GLU A 37 -25.02 -0.01 -4.76
C GLU A 37 -24.93 -0.95 -3.56
N LEU A 38 -25.72 -2.03 -3.54
CA LEU A 38 -25.60 -3.06 -2.50
C LEU A 38 -24.28 -3.81 -2.60
N THR A 39 -23.85 -4.15 -3.81
CA THR A 39 -22.58 -4.83 -4.06
C THR A 39 -21.38 -3.95 -3.66
N ASP A 40 -21.39 -2.67 -4.02
CA ASP A 40 -20.34 -1.73 -3.63
C ASP A 40 -20.25 -1.59 -2.10
N ASN A 41 -21.38 -1.51 -1.41
CA ASN A 41 -21.41 -1.47 0.06
C ASN A 41 -20.90 -2.76 0.69
N ALA A 42 -21.22 -3.92 0.12
CA ALA A 42 -20.75 -5.21 0.59
C ALA A 42 -19.22 -5.34 0.40
N LEU A 43 -18.69 -4.91 -0.76
CA LEU A 43 -17.26 -4.91 -1.09
C LEU A 43 -16.43 -3.94 -0.25
N ASP A 44 -17.05 -2.94 0.38
CA ASP A 44 -16.38 -2.05 1.33
C ASP A 44 -16.15 -2.72 2.70
N VAL A 45 -16.94 -3.72 3.04
CA VAL A 45 -16.86 -4.46 4.30
C VAL A 45 -15.95 -5.68 4.16
N ASP A 46 -16.11 -6.43 3.07
CA ASP A 46 -15.40 -7.67 2.83
C ASP A 46 -15.16 -7.87 1.33
N ALA A 47 -14.00 -8.42 0.97
CA ALA A 47 -13.67 -8.74 -0.42
C ALA A 47 -14.44 -9.98 -0.94
N SER A 48 -14.94 -10.84 -0.04
CA SER A 48 -15.66 -12.08 -0.37
C SER A 48 -17.15 -11.81 -0.51
N VAL A 49 -17.53 -11.19 -1.64
CA VAL A 49 -18.92 -10.84 -1.97
C VAL A 49 -19.43 -11.75 -3.08
N GLN A 50 -20.66 -12.21 -2.92
CA GLN A 50 -21.41 -12.96 -3.92
C GLN A 50 -22.70 -12.23 -4.28
N VAL A 51 -23.07 -12.27 -5.56
CA VAL A 51 -24.33 -11.72 -6.06
C VAL A 51 -24.95 -12.80 -6.94
N PHE A 52 -26.16 -13.21 -6.61
CA PHE A 52 -26.82 -14.32 -7.29
C PHE A 52 -28.34 -14.24 -7.21
N HIS A 53 -29.01 -15.02 -8.07
CA HIS A 53 -30.45 -15.27 -8.01
C HIS A 53 -30.70 -16.47 -7.07
N PRO A 54 -31.46 -16.27 -5.97
CA PRO A 54 -31.67 -17.34 -4.99
C PRO A 54 -32.54 -18.48 -5.52
N ASP A 55 -33.44 -18.18 -6.46
CA ASP A 55 -34.34 -19.11 -7.10
C ASP A 55 -34.40 -18.77 -8.61
N PRO A 56 -33.78 -19.56 -9.48
CA PRO A 56 -33.77 -19.29 -10.91
C PRO A 56 -35.16 -19.24 -11.56
N ASP A 57 -36.17 -19.90 -10.94
CA ASP A 57 -37.55 -19.93 -11.41
C ASP A 57 -38.38 -18.73 -10.92
N LYS A 58 -37.86 -17.97 -9.96
CA LYS A 58 -38.43 -16.70 -9.48
C LYS A 58 -37.71 -15.50 -10.06
N GLU A 59 -38.14 -15.06 -11.23
CA GLU A 59 -37.72 -13.78 -11.76
C GLU A 59 -37.97 -12.65 -10.76
N GLY A 60 -37.17 -11.60 -10.79
CA GLY A 60 -37.34 -10.41 -9.94
C GLY A 60 -36.64 -10.48 -8.59
N THR A 61 -35.93 -11.54 -8.26
CA THR A 61 -35.23 -11.66 -6.97
C THR A 61 -33.73 -11.78 -7.14
N PHE A 62 -32.95 -11.13 -6.25
CA PHE A 62 -31.51 -11.31 -6.15
C PHE A 62 -31.01 -11.14 -4.70
N VAL A 63 -29.85 -11.68 -4.43
CA VAL A 63 -29.19 -11.60 -3.11
C VAL A 63 -27.77 -11.06 -3.30
N VAL A 64 -27.41 -10.13 -2.40
CA VAL A 64 -26.03 -9.69 -2.22
C VAL A 64 -25.56 -10.17 -0.86
N LYS A 65 -24.52 -11.01 -0.84
CA LYS A 65 -23.95 -11.64 0.35
C LYS A 65 -22.50 -11.24 0.55
N ASN A 66 -22.12 -10.91 1.79
CA ASN A 66 -20.72 -10.82 2.21
C ASN A 66 -20.46 -11.71 3.43
N LEU A 67 -19.19 -12.11 3.63
CA LEU A 67 -18.76 -12.94 4.74
C LEU A 67 -18.16 -12.13 5.91
N GLY A 68 -18.40 -10.83 5.96
CA GLY A 68 -17.95 -9.95 7.04
C GLY A 68 -18.61 -10.24 8.39
N LYS A 69 -18.35 -9.39 9.39
CA LYS A 69 -18.83 -9.57 10.77
C LYS A 69 -20.34 -9.38 10.96
N GLY A 70 -21.09 -9.07 9.92
CA GLY A 70 -22.49 -8.70 10.04
C GLY A 70 -22.73 -7.28 10.58
N PHE A 71 -24.01 -6.87 10.69
CA PHE A 71 -24.38 -5.59 11.29
C PHE A 71 -24.45 -5.71 12.82
N ASP A 72 -23.50 -5.09 13.50
CA ASP A 72 -23.50 -4.95 14.97
C ASP A 72 -24.31 -3.69 15.38
N ALA A 73 -25.62 -3.73 15.16
CA ALA A 73 -26.54 -2.65 15.43
C ALA A 73 -27.91 -3.23 15.82
N SER A 74 -28.77 -2.42 16.50
CA SER A 74 -30.14 -2.83 16.77
C SER A 74 -30.99 -2.93 15.48
N ASP A 75 -32.10 -3.61 15.54
CA ASP A 75 -33.02 -3.76 14.41
C ASP A 75 -33.53 -2.40 13.91
N GLU A 76 -33.82 -1.47 14.83
CA GLU A 76 -34.26 -0.10 14.54
C GLU A 76 -33.12 0.71 13.89
N ALA A 77 -31.88 0.57 14.36
CA ALA A 77 -30.76 1.24 13.75
C ALA A 77 -30.47 0.72 12.33
N ILE A 78 -30.65 -0.59 12.07
CA ILE A 78 -30.58 -1.15 10.72
C ILE A 78 -31.69 -0.54 9.84
N ALA A 79 -32.93 -0.47 10.32
CA ALA A 79 -34.04 0.17 9.59
C ALA A 79 -33.74 1.65 9.28
N GLU A 80 -33.13 2.38 10.22
CA GLU A 80 -32.75 3.77 10.00
C GLU A 80 -31.64 3.90 8.90
N PHE A 81 -30.70 2.99 8.81
CA PHE A 81 -29.72 2.97 7.69
C PHE A 81 -30.41 2.85 6.34
N PHE A 82 -31.51 2.16 6.25
CA PHE A 82 -32.32 1.99 5.05
C PHE A 82 -33.52 2.97 4.98
N SER A 83 -33.52 4.07 5.72
CA SER A 83 -34.58 5.10 5.66
C SER A 83 -34.36 6.10 4.53
N ILE A 84 -35.43 6.42 3.78
CA ILE A 84 -35.41 7.44 2.72
C ILE A 84 -35.23 8.84 3.33
N LYS A 85 -35.84 9.07 4.49
CA LYS A 85 -35.84 10.35 5.22
C LYS A 85 -34.48 10.66 5.88
N ARG A 86 -33.62 9.67 6.02
CA ARG A 86 -32.31 9.83 6.64
C ARG A 86 -31.52 10.95 5.96
N PRO A 87 -30.90 11.87 6.73
CA PRO A 87 -29.99 12.88 6.16
C PRO A 87 -28.80 12.19 5.47
N LEU A 88 -28.16 12.91 4.54
CA LEU A 88 -26.96 12.44 3.87
C LEU A 88 -25.85 12.20 4.88
N THR A 89 -25.73 10.97 5.35
CA THR A 89 -24.69 10.54 6.29
C THR A 89 -23.71 9.63 5.58
N SER A 90 -22.43 9.99 5.59
CA SER A 90 -21.38 9.16 5.01
C SER A 90 -20.18 9.11 5.95
N SER A 91 -19.72 7.91 6.27
CA SER A 91 -18.44 7.68 6.94
C SER A 91 -17.24 7.99 6.02
N LYS A 92 -17.49 8.25 4.72
CA LYS A 92 -16.50 8.46 3.66
C LYS A 92 -16.40 9.92 3.21
N ARG A 93 -16.60 10.87 4.15
CA ARG A 93 -16.43 12.32 3.86
C ARG A 93 -14.97 12.71 3.59
N PHE A 94 -14.03 11.94 4.12
CA PHE A 94 -12.64 12.13 3.79
C PHE A 94 -12.36 11.78 2.33
N ARG A 95 -11.50 12.54 1.68
CA ARG A 95 -10.97 12.20 0.35
C ARG A 95 -10.12 10.94 0.46
N LEU A 96 -10.65 9.83 -0.01
CA LEU A 96 -10.02 8.52 -0.03
C LEU A 96 -10.38 7.80 -1.34
N PRO A 97 -9.50 6.96 -1.90
CA PRO A 97 -9.79 6.21 -3.11
C PRO A 97 -10.71 5.02 -2.80
N THR A 98 -11.91 5.30 -2.31
CA THR A 98 -12.93 4.33 -1.89
C THR A 98 -14.19 4.44 -2.74
N ARG A 99 -15.01 3.40 -2.74
CA ARG A 99 -16.33 3.38 -3.36
C ARG A 99 -17.31 4.30 -2.60
N GLY A 100 -18.33 4.82 -3.28
CA GLY A 100 -19.54 5.36 -2.67
C GLY A 100 -19.36 6.58 -1.75
N ALA A 101 -18.58 7.58 -2.12
CA ALA A 101 -18.27 8.75 -1.29
C ALA A 101 -19.47 9.64 -0.91
N LEU A 102 -20.60 9.59 -1.63
CA LEU A 102 -21.75 10.51 -1.45
C LEU A 102 -22.76 10.09 -0.39
N GLY A 103 -22.74 8.84 0.09
CA GLY A 103 -23.63 8.37 1.16
C GLY A 103 -25.11 8.20 0.79
N ASN A 104 -25.45 8.19 -0.50
CA ASN A 104 -26.83 8.15 -1.00
C ASN A 104 -27.26 6.74 -1.47
N GLY A 105 -26.36 5.76 -1.53
CA GLY A 105 -26.63 4.46 -2.14
C GLY A 105 -27.80 3.71 -1.51
N LEU A 106 -27.80 3.51 -0.19
CA LEU A 106 -28.88 2.80 0.51
C LEU A 106 -30.20 3.57 0.46
N ARG A 107 -30.18 4.90 0.44
CA ARG A 107 -31.38 5.73 0.26
C ARG A 107 -32.04 5.47 -1.09
N VAL A 108 -31.22 5.39 -2.17
CA VAL A 108 -31.70 5.05 -3.52
C VAL A 108 -32.22 3.61 -3.58
N VAL A 109 -31.55 2.65 -2.90
CA VAL A 109 -32.01 1.27 -2.80
C VAL A 109 -33.43 1.24 -2.20
N THR A 110 -33.60 1.81 -1.01
CA THR A 110 -34.88 1.80 -0.30
C THR A 110 -35.98 2.55 -1.08
N ALA A 111 -35.64 3.70 -1.68
CA ALA A 111 -36.53 4.47 -2.51
C ALA A 111 -37.00 3.70 -3.76
N THR A 112 -36.11 2.96 -4.39
CA THR A 112 -36.47 2.11 -5.54
C THR A 112 -37.41 0.98 -5.13
N ILE A 113 -37.13 0.30 -4.02
CA ILE A 113 -38.00 -0.74 -3.46
C ILE A 113 -39.39 -0.16 -3.15
N PHE A 114 -39.44 0.99 -2.52
CA PHE A 114 -40.71 1.69 -2.23
C PHE A 114 -41.50 2.03 -3.49
N CYS A 115 -40.84 2.69 -4.47
CA CYS A 115 -41.50 3.13 -5.71
C CYS A 115 -41.93 2.00 -6.65
N LEU A 116 -41.28 0.84 -6.58
CA LEU A 116 -41.56 -0.35 -7.39
C LEU A 116 -42.41 -1.38 -6.65
N GLU A 117 -42.86 -1.08 -5.41
CA GLU A 117 -43.64 -2.00 -4.56
C GLU A 117 -42.91 -3.35 -4.36
N GLY A 118 -41.59 -3.28 -4.22
CA GLY A 118 -40.73 -4.43 -3.99
C GLY A 118 -40.65 -4.81 -2.50
N SER A 119 -39.80 -5.81 -2.20
CA SER A 119 -39.44 -6.18 -0.83
C SER A 119 -37.96 -6.17 -0.57
N LEU A 120 -37.57 -5.90 0.67
CA LEU A 120 -36.21 -5.81 1.13
C LEU A 120 -36.06 -6.57 2.44
N GLN A 121 -35.12 -7.51 2.51
CA GLN A 121 -34.80 -8.23 3.72
C GLN A 121 -33.30 -8.21 3.97
N VAL A 122 -32.91 -8.17 5.24
CA VAL A 122 -31.52 -8.22 5.70
C VAL A 122 -31.35 -9.37 6.66
N ALA A 123 -30.52 -10.34 6.30
CA ALA A 123 -30.13 -11.45 7.16
C ALA A 123 -28.75 -11.18 7.72
N THR A 124 -28.59 -11.10 9.03
CA THR A 124 -27.33 -10.75 9.69
C THR A 124 -27.37 -11.10 11.18
N ASN A 125 -26.24 -11.50 11.73
CA ASN A 125 -26.04 -11.71 13.18
C ASN A 125 -27.22 -12.44 13.87
N GLY A 126 -27.57 -13.62 13.38
CA GLY A 126 -28.57 -14.51 14.00
C GLY A 126 -30.02 -14.15 13.67
N ARG A 127 -30.31 -13.19 12.79
CA ARG A 127 -31.68 -12.73 12.53
C ARG A 127 -31.91 -12.39 11.05
N VAL A 128 -33.16 -12.57 10.61
CA VAL A 128 -33.65 -12.11 9.33
C VAL A 128 -34.68 -11.00 9.57
N LEU A 129 -34.42 -9.84 9.02
CA LEU A 129 -35.21 -8.63 9.16
C LEU A 129 -35.88 -8.28 7.85
N GLU A 130 -37.16 -8.08 7.84
CA GLU A 130 -37.88 -7.46 6.74
C GLU A 130 -37.93 -5.95 6.99
N LEU A 131 -37.45 -5.19 6.01
CA LEU A 131 -37.43 -3.72 6.04
C LEU A 131 -38.56 -3.18 5.17
N ILE A 132 -39.49 -2.44 5.77
CA ILE A 132 -40.69 -1.98 5.12
C ILE A 132 -40.65 -0.45 5.06
N PRO A 133 -40.30 0.14 3.88
CA PRO A 133 -40.33 1.59 3.70
C PRO A 133 -41.77 2.14 3.84
N GLN A 134 -41.91 3.31 4.48
CA GLN A 134 -43.19 3.96 4.77
C GLN A 134 -43.36 5.25 3.95
N ASP A 135 -44.59 5.71 3.79
CA ASP A 135 -44.95 6.93 3.06
C ASP A 135 -44.29 8.19 3.64
N ASP A 136 -43.99 8.21 4.92
CA ASP A 136 -43.31 9.33 5.58
C ASP A 136 -41.78 9.33 5.39
N GLY A 137 -41.27 8.38 4.61
CA GLY A 137 -39.85 8.21 4.28
C GLY A 137 -39.06 7.47 5.35
N THR A 138 -39.65 7.02 6.44
CA THR A 138 -39.04 6.13 7.43
C THR A 138 -39.08 4.68 6.94
N THR A 139 -38.36 3.79 7.61
CA THR A 139 -38.44 2.34 7.36
C THR A 139 -38.75 1.63 8.68
N SER A 140 -39.81 0.85 8.68
CA SER A 140 -40.15 -0.03 9.80
C SER A 140 -39.45 -1.38 9.62
N VAL A 141 -39.22 -2.06 10.74
CA VAL A 141 -38.52 -3.36 10.76
C VAL A 141 -39.38 -4.42 11.40
N ARG A 142 -39.36 -5.63 10.83
CA ARG A 142 -40.01 -6.81 11.39
C ARG A 142 -39.04 -7.99 11.33
N ARG A 143 -38.79 -8.64 12.47
CA ARG A 143 -38.04 -9.89 12.50
C ARG A 143 -38.90 -11.03 11.98
N ILE A 144 -38.43 -11.72 10.94
CA ILE A 144 -39.18 -12.77 10.23
C ILE A 144 -38.54 -14.14 10.33
N GLY A 145 -37.31 -14.25 10.84
CA GLY A 145 -36.62 -15.53 10.92
C GLY A 145 -35.28 -15.44 11.65
N GLU A 146 -34.59 -16.60 11.67
CA GLU A 146 -33.24 -16.74 12.19
C GLU A 146 -32.24 -16.93 11.04
N PHE A 147 -31.02 -16.41 11.19
CA PHE A 147 -29.94 -16.51 10.24
C PHE A 147 -28.76 -17.20 10.92
N THR A 148 -28.35 -18.36 10.40
CA THR A 148 -27.34 -19.22 11.03
C THR A 148 -25.94 -19.09 10.38
N GLU A 149 -25.86 -18.37 9.26
CA GLU A 149 -24.61 -18.16 8.55
C GLU A 149 -23.85 -16.93 9.05
N GLU A 150 -22.56 -16.87 8.75
CA GLU A 150 -21.74 -15.68 9.00
C GLU A 150 -21.96 -14.64 7.91
N GLY A 151 -21.77 -13.36 8.28
CA GLY A 151 -21.84 -12.24 7.35
C GLY A 151 -23.18 -11.55 7.29
N THR A 152 -23.49 -11.01 6.11
CA THR A 152 -24.75 -10.32 5.83
C THR A 152 -25.25 -10.71 4.45
N GLU A 153 -26.53 -10.99 4.36
CA GLU A 153 -27.25 -11.12 3.09
C GLU A 153 -28.33 -10.04 2.99
N VAL A 154 -28.37 -9.39 1.84
CA VAL A 154 -29.43 -8.45 1.49
C VAL A 154 -30.23 -9.05 0.35
N HIS A 155 -31.49 -9.42 0.64
CA HIS A 155 -32.41 -10.01 -0.30
C HIS A 155 -33.33 -8.91 -0.86
N VAL A 156 -33.39 -8.82 -2.17
CA VAL A 156 -34.22 -7.86 -2.89
C VAL A 156 -35.17 -8.62 -3.80
N SER A 157 -36.46 -8.22 -3.76
CA SER A 157 -37.47 -8.63 -4.72
C SER A 157 -38.13 -7.41 -5.33
N ILE A 158 -38.23 -7.38 -6.66
CA ILE A 158 -38.91 -6.35 -7.44
C ILE A 158 -39.85 -6.99 -8.43
N PRO A 159 -40.93 -6.34 -8.87
CA PRO A 159 -41.86 -6.89 -9.88
C PRO A 159 -41.10 -7.26 -11.18
N ASN A 160 -41.52 -8.36 -11.83
CA ASN A 160 -40.90 -8.91 -13.02
C ASN A 160 -40.86 -7.90 -14.18
N ASP A 161 -41.82 -7.01 -14.30
CA ASP A 161 -41.87 -5.95 -15.32
C ASP A 161 -40.67 -5.00 -15.30
N TYR A 162 -39.95 -4.96 -14.18
CA TYR A 162 -38.76 -4.13 -13.99
C TYR A 162 -37.47 -4.94 -13.90
N PHE A 163 -37.56 -6.27 -13.91
CA PHE A 163 -36.40 -7.15 -13.80
C PHE A 163 -35.96 -7.62 -15.21
N TYR A 164 -34.69 -7.38 -15.55
CA TYR A 164 -34.11 -7.72 -16.83
C TYR A 164 -32.98 -8.74 -16.64
N TYR A 165 -32.71 -9.54 -17.66
CA TYR A 165 -31.63 -10.54 -17.66
C TYR A 165 -30.25 -9.96 -17.30
N ASP A 166 -30.04 -8.66 -17.48
CA ASP A 166 -28.80 -7.94 -17.21
C ASP A 166 -28.84 -7.08 -15.91
N THR A 167 -29.84 -7.28 -15.05
CA THR A 167 -30.00 -6.54 -13.79
C THR A 167 -28.74 -6.63 -12.91
N LEU A 168 -28.03 -7.75 -12.92
CA LEU A 168 -26.81 -7.95 -12.16
C LEU A 168 -25.53 -7.56 -12.91
N GLU A 169 -25.61 -7.01 -14.14
CA GLU A 169 -24.43 -6.68 -14.94
C GLU A 169 -23.47 -5.75 -14.21
N TRP A 170 -23.96 -4.65 -13.65
CA TRP A 170 -23.08 -3.69 -12.96
C TRP A 170 -22.50 -4.24 -11.65
N ALA A 171 -23.27 -5.04 -10.93
CA ALA A 171 -22.77 -5.76 -9.76
C ALA A 171 -21.65 -6.73 -10.14
N GLY A 172 -21.86 -7.50 -11.22
CA GLY A 172 -20.84 -8.41 -11.77
C GLY A 172 -19.56 -7.69 -12.21
N LEU A 173 -19.67 -6.52 -12.84
CA LEU A 173 -18.53 -5.69 -13.20
C LEU A 173 -17.76 -5.19 -11.95
N ALA A 174 -18.47 -4.77 -10.89
CA ALA A 174 -17.84 -4.35 -9.63
C ALA A 174 -17.08 -5.50 -8.96
N LEU A 175 -17.62 -6.73 -9.00
CA LEU A 175 -16.95 -7.93 -8.53
C LEU A 175 -15.72 -8.27 -9.37
N ALA A 176 -15.85 -8.26 -10.69
CA ALA A 176 -14.79 -8.65 -11.62
C ALA A 176 -13.52 -7.77 -11.50
N ILE A 177 -13.68 -6.49 -11.14
CA ILE A 177 -12.55 -5.56 -10.99
C ILE A 177 -12.08 -5.43 -9.53
N ASN A 178 -12.73 -6.11 -8.57
CA ASN A 178 -12.39 -6.03 -7.15
C ASN A 178 -11.24 -6.94 -6.77
N GLN A 179 -10.06 -6.66 -7.33
CA GLN A 179 -8.83 -7.39 -6.99
C GLN A 179 -7.64 -6.42 -6.85
N GLY A 180 -6.46 -6.97 -6.53
CA GLY A 180 -5.23 -6.21 -6.42
C GLY A 180 -5.04 -5.57 -5.05
N THR A 181 -4.43 -4.39 -5.01
CA THR A 181 -4.09 -3.69 -3.77
C THR A 181 -4.98 -2.48 -3.56
N HIS A 182 -5.42 -2.28 -2.33
CA HIS A 182 -6.25 -1.15 -1.91
C HIS A 182 -5.45 -0.17 -1.05
N TYR A 183 -5.84 1.10 -1.07
CA TYR A 183 -5.31 2.11 -0.16
C TYR A 183 -5.79 1.82 1.27
N GLN A 184 -4.85 1.71 2.22
CA GLN A 184 -5.14 1.35 3.62
C GLN A 184 -4.81 2.46 4.61
N SER A 185 -4.33 3.60 4.12
CA SER A 185 -3.90 4.71 4.96
C SER A 185 -4.98 5.77 5.14
N LYS A 186 -4.66 6.82 5.89
CA LYS A 186 -5.54 7.96 6.20
C LYS A 186 -5.60 8.95 5.04
N THR A 187 -6.55 9.90 5.11
CA THR A 187 -6.61 11.00 4.13
C THR A 187 -5.36 11.87 4.17
N CYS A 188 -5.03 12.52 3.05
CA CYS A 188 -3.87 13.39 2.93
C CYS A 188 -4.30 14.86 2.87
N ALA A 189 -3.69 15.74 3.68
CA ALA A 189 -4.01 17.16 3.71
C ALA A 189 -3.77 17.86 2.36
N HIS A 190 -2.79 17.42 1.58
CA HIS A 190 -2.49 17.95 0.25
C HIS A 190 -3.55 17.62 -0.81
N TRP A 191 -4.51 16.75 -0.51
CA TRP A 191 -5.62 16.44 -1.40
C TRP A 191 -6.79 17.42 -1.27
N TYR A 192 -6.72 18.41 -0.35
CA TYR A 192 -7.77 19.40 -0.10
C TYR A 192 -7.31 20.78 -0.52
N ASP A 193 -8.20 21.47 -1.20
CA ASP A 193 -8.18 22.92 -1.38
C ASP A 193 -8.95 23.61 -0.25
N SER A 194 -8.81 24.94 -0.15
CA SER A 194 -9.45 25.75 0.91
C SER A 194 -10.96 25.52 1.00
N ASP A 195 -11.65 25.45 -0.15
CA ASP A 195 -13.12 25.32 -0.18
C ASP A 195 -13.58 23.92 0.29
N SER A 196 -12.94 22.87 -0.23
CA SER A 196 -13.30 21.49 0.12
C SER A 196 -12.94 21.15 1.57
N PHE A 197 -11.84 21.70 2.09
CA PHE A 197 -11.46 21.50 3.48
C PHE A 197 -12.42 22.21 4.44
N TYR A 198 -12.81 23.45 4.14
CA TYR A 198 -13.80 24.17 4.92
C TYR A 198 -15.15 23.43 4.95
N ASN A 199 -15.62 22.95 3.79
CA ASN A 199 -16.83 22.12 3.71
C ASN A 199 -16.73 20.81 4.50
N LEU A 200 -15.55 20.21 4.57
CA LEU A 200 -15.30 19.02 5.41
C LEU A 200 -15.43 19.39 6.89
N CYS A 201 -14.87 20.52 7.32
CA CYS A 201 -15.01 21.01 8.70
C CYS A 201 -16.50 21.21 9.07
N LEU A 202 -17.23 21.93 8.23
CA LEU A 202 -18.67 22.21 8.47
C LEU A 202 -19.53 20.93 8.51
N SER A 203 -19.15 19.87 7.80
CA SER A 203 -19.87 18.60 7.75
C SER A 203 -19.51 17.62 8.86
N THR A 204 -18.61 18.02 9.77
CA THR A 204 -18.19 17.18 10.90
C THR A 204 -19.21 17.30 12.05
N PRO A 205 -19.46 16.23 12.83
CA PRO A 205 -20.33 16.31 14.01
C PRO A 205 -19.91 17.42 14.97
N GLU A 206 -20.90 18.14 15.52
CA GLU A 206 -20.70 19.35 16.37
C GLU A 206 -19.78 19.14 17.57
N GLN A 207 -19.62 17.91 18.04
CA GLN A 207 -18.87 17.56 19.26
C GLN A 207 -17.37 17.29 18.98
N ILE A 208 -16.96 17.28 17.72
CA ILE A 208 -15.57 16.94 17.34
C ILE A 208 -14.69 18.19 17.41
N THR A 209 -13.66 18.15 18.25
CA THR A 209 -12.67 19.22 18.35
C THR A 209 -11.59 19.09 17.27
N VAL A 210 -10.91 20.19 16.98
CA VAL A 210 -9.75 20.22 16.07
C VAL A 210 -8.70 19.21 16.49
N GLN A 211 -8.39 19.12 17.78
CA GLN A 211 -7.42 18.15 18.30
C GLN A 211 -7.82 16.70 18.02
N GLN A 212 -9.10 16.37 18.08
CA GLN A 212 -9.60 15.03 17.77
C GLN A 212 -9.60 14.71 16.27
N PHE A 213 -9.69 15.74 15.43
CA PHE A 213 -9.74 15.61 13.96
C PHE A 213 -8.37 15.45 13.29
N ILE A 214 -7.35 16.17 13.78
CA ILE A 214 -5.98 16.13 13.22
C ILE A 214 -5.43 14.69 13.01
N PRO A 215 -5.63 13.73 13.93
CA PRO A 215 -5.11 12.36 13.76
C PRO A 215 -5.67 11.58 12.56
N TYR A 216 -6.71 12.05 11.90
CA TYR A 216 -7.24 11.39 10.70
C TYR A 216 -6.42 11.65 9.44
N PHE A 217 -5.39 12.53 9.51
CA PHE A 217 -4.52 12.84 8.39
C PHE A 217 -3.23 12.01 8.41
N GLU A 218 -2.80 11.60 7.20
CA GLU A 218 -1.58 10.82 7.01
C GLU A 218 -0.33 11.64 7.36
N GLY A 219 0.64 11.00 8.02
CA GLY A 219 1.93 11.58 8.31
C GLY A 219 1.98 12.53 9.52
N ILE A 220 0.87 12.72 10.25
CA ILE A 220 0.84 13.53 11.47
C ILE A 220 1.15 12.65 12.69
N ALA A 221 2.29 12.90 13.35
CA ALA A 221 2.66 12.21 14.56
C ALA A 221 1.76 12.63 15.74
N LYS A 222 1.33 11.66 16.56
CA LYS A 222 0.46 11.91 17.72
C LYS A 222 1.03 12.97 18.69
N SER A 223 2.35 12.99 18.87
CA SER A 223 3.05 13.97 19.71
C SER A 223 2.93 15.42 19.22
N LYS A 224 2.74 15.63 17.92
CA LYS A 224 2.63 16.97 17.30
C LYS A 224 1.22 17.55 17.34
N VAL A 225 0.18 16.73 17.55
CA VAL A 225 -1.23 17.13 17.44
C VAL A 225 -1.53 18.38 18.26
N LYS A 226 -1.11 18.40 19.55
CA LYS A 226 -1.35 19.55 20.45
C LYS A 226 -0.60 20.82 20.09
N HIS A 227 0.45 20.72 19.30
CA HIS A 227 1.35 21.82 18.99
C HIS A 227 1.15 22.39 17.57
N LEU A 228 0.32 21.74 16.74
CA LEU A 228 0.09 22.13 15.35
C LEU A 228 -0.62 23.47 15.26
N VAL A 229 -1.74 23.61 15.95
CA VAL A 229 -2.56 24.83 16.03
C VAL A 229 -3.07 25.02 17.46
N PRO A 230 -2.19 25.36 18.41
CA PRO A 230 -2.52 25.38 19.85
C PRO A 230 -3.75 26.23 20.18
N GLN A 231 -3.95 27.34 19.44
CA GLN A 231 -5.06 28.27 19.62
C GLN A 231 -6.43 27.71 19.19
N LEU A 232 -6.45 26.63 18.39
CA LEU A 232 -7.69 26.02 17.87
C LEU A 232 -7.98 24.63 18.48
N ASN A 233 -7.10 24.07 19.30
CA ASN A 233 -7.19 22.68 19.74
C ASN A 233 -8.55 22.29 20.33
N ASP A 234 -9.12 23.15 21.15
CA ASP A 234 -10.39 22.90 21.84
C ASP A 234 -11.60 23.45 21.08
N ALA A 235 -11.38 24.14 19.94
CA ALA A 235 -12.45 24.63 19.10
C ALA A 235 -13.18 23.45 18.42
N PHE A 236 -14.50 23.56 18.32
CA PHE A 236 -15.29 22.59 17.58
C PHE A 236 -15.11 22.80 16.09
N LEU A 237 -14.84 21.72 15.38
CA LEU A 237 -14.48 21.77 13.95
C LEU A 237 -15.58 22.39 13.09
N ALA A 238 -16.86 22.06 13.37
CA ALA A 238 -18.02 22.57 12.66
C ALA A 238 -18.28 24.07 12.89
N SER A 239 -17.66 24.68 13.90
CA SER A 239 -17.81 26.11 14.22
C SER A 239 -16.67 27.00 13.69
N LEU A 240 -15.65 26.41 13.07
CA LEU A 240 -14.52 27.16 12.55
C LEU A 240 -14.95 28.13 11.45
N GLN A 241 -14.40 29.34 11.52
CA GLN A 241 -14.49 30.28 10.41
C GLN A 241 -13.55 29.87 9.27
N ARG A 242 -13.76 30.42 8.07
CA ARG A 242 -12.96 30.07 6.88
C ARG A 242 -11.47 30.29 7.11
N GLU A 243 -11.09 31.42 7.67
CA GLU A 243 -9.69 31.78 7.94
C GLU A 243 -9.03 30.83 8.95
N GLU A 244 -9.79 30.36 9.94
CA GLU A 244 -9.32 29.38 10.93
C GLU A 244 -9.15 28.00 10.28
N SER A 245 -10.06 27.61 9.39
CA SER A 245 -9.95 26.36 8.64
C SER A 245 -8.75 26.38 7.67
N GLU A 246 -8.46 27.51 7.03
CA GLU A 246 -7.27 27.69 6.19
C GLU A 246 -5.98 27.58 7.02
N THR A 247 -5.93 28.22 8.18
CA THR A 247 -4.80 28.10 9.13
C THR A 247 -4.57 26.64 9.54
N LEU A 248 -5.65 25.89 9.80
CA LEU A 248 -5.57 24.48 10.12
C LEU A 248 -5.07 23.65 8.93
N LEU A 249 -5.59 23.91 7.71
CA LEU A 249 -5.15 23.21 6.49
C LEU A 249 -3.68 23.45 6.21
N GLU A 250 -3.21 24.70 6.29
CA GLU A 250 -1.81 25.06 6.13
C GLU A 250 -0.91 24.32 7.11
N ALA A 251 -1.28 24.33 8.39
CA ALA A 251 -0.52 23.62 9.42
C ALA A 251 -0.48 22.10 9.15
N LEU A 252 -1.57 21.48 8.69
CA LEU A 252 -1.61 20.08 8.29
C LEU A 252 -0.71 19.81 7.09
N GLN A 253 -0.75 20.63 6.04
CA GLN A 253 0.07 20.47 4.85
C GLN A 253 1.57 20.63 5.16
N GLN A 254 1.96 21.62 5.95
CA GLN A 254 3.35 21.83 6.35
C GLN A 254 3.93 20.70 7.20
N ASN A 255 3.10 19.99 7.97
CA ASN A 255 3.51 18.94 8.91
C ASN A 255 3.20 17.51 8.44
N SER A 256 2.62 17.35 7.25
CA SER A 256 2.34 16.06 6.62
C SER A 256 3.13 15.90 5.32
N LYS A 257 3.13 14.65 4.78
CA LYS A 257 3.75 14.36 3.49
C LYS A 257 2.68 14.12 2.45
N TYR A 258 2.89 14.62 1.24
CA TYR A 258 2.05 14.28 0.10
C TYR A 258 2.07 12.78 -0.16
N VAL A 259 0.89 12.22 -0.37
CA VAL A 259 0.71 10.81 -0.73
C VAL A 259 0.55 10.69 -2.25
N PRO A 260 1.56 10.19 -2.97
CA PRO A 260 1.56 10.14 -4.43
C PRO A 260 0.72 8.98 -4.97
N ALA A 261 0.40 9.05 -6.28
CA ALA A 261 -0.41 8.07 -7.00
C ALA A 261 0.02 6.60 -6.80
N LYS A 262 1.32 6.33 -6.72
CA LYS A 262 1.86 4.97 -6.53
C LYS A 262 1.39 4.27 -5.24
N LYS A 263 0.91 5.03 -4.24
CA LYS A 263 0.41 4.51 -2.96
C LYS A 263 -1.09 4.21 -2.96
N LEU A 264 -1.84 4.64 -3.99
CA LEU A 264 -3.30 4.48 -4.03
C LEU A 264 -3.75 3.02 -4.26
N GLY A 265 -2.83 2.14 -4.57
CA GLY A 265 -3.12 0.76 -4.95
C GLY A 265 -3.32 0.60 -6.46
N ALA A 266 -3.70 -0.58 -6.88
CA ALA A 266 -3.98 -0.94 -8.27
C ALA A 266 -4.81 -2.23 -8.34
N VAL A 267 -5.58 -2.41 -9.41
CA VAL A 267 -6.25 -3.67 -9.75
C VAL A 267 -5.23 -4.71 -10.21
N GLY A 268 -4.27 -4.27 -11.02
CA GLY A 268 -3.30 -5.15 -11.66
C GLY A 268 -3.88 -5.90 -12.88
N ALA A 269 -3.09 -6.75 -13.50
CA ALA A 269 -3.54 -7.49 -14.69
C ALA A 269 -4.73 -8.40 -14.37
N LEU A 270 -5.78 -8.35 -15.21
CA LEU A 270 -6.93 -9.25 -15.15
C LEU A 270 -6.64 -10.49 -16.00
N GLU A 271 -6.96 -11.69 -15.51
CA GLU A 271 -6.65 -12.96 -16.16
C GLU A 271 -7.15 -13.05 -17.59
N HIS A 272 -8.35 -12.55 -17.85
CA HIS A 272 -9.00 -12.63 -19.16
C HIS A 272 -8.71 -11.43 -20.09
N PHE A 273 -7.87 -10.49 -19.65
CA PHE A 273 -7.47 -9.33 -20.44
C PHE A 273 -5.98 -9.39 -20.81
N PRO A 274 -5.62 -9.87 -22.00
CA PRO A 274 -4.21 -9.93 -22.44
C PRO A 274 -3.55 -8.55 -22.51
N GLY A 275 -4.30 -7.47 -22.78
CA GLY A 275 -3.82 -6.10 -22.73
C GLY A 275 -3.96 -5.51 -21.34
N TYR A 276 -2.88 -4.93 -20.79
CA TYR A 276 -2.91 -4.19 -19.51
C TYR A 276 -1.87 -3.08 -19.51
N VAL A 277 -2.29 -1.89 -19.15
CA VAL A 277 -1.44 -0.71 -18.99
C VAL A 277 -1.82 0.02 -17.71
N LYS A 278 -0.82 0.51 -16.99
CA LYS A 278 -1.01 1.37 -15.81
C LYS A 278 -0.26 2.68 -16.00
N ILE A 279 -0.94 3.81 -15.76
CA ILE A 279 -0.40 5.16 -15.79
C ILE A 279 -0.59 5.78 -14.41
N LEU A 280 0.44 6.46 -13.92
CA LEU A 280 0.39 7.29 -12.73
C LEU A 280 0.32 8.75 -13.17
N ALA A 281 -0.66 9.47 -12.65
CA ALA A 281 -0.92 10.87 -12.98
C ALA A 281 -1.34 11.66 -11.74
N GLU A 282 -1.47 12.94 -11.92
CA GLU A 282 -2.06 13.85 -10.93
C GLU A 282 -2.71 15.01 -11.66
N PHE A 283 -3.68 15.65 -11.02
CA PHE A 283 -4.29 16.90 -11.51
C PHE A 283 -4.51 17.86 -10.35
N ASP A 284 -4.47 19.15 -10.68
CA ASP A 284 -4.63 20.21 -9.70
C ASP A 284 -6.07 20.74 -9.68
N LEU A 285 -6.62 20.88 -8.48
CA LEU A 285 -7.86 21.59 -8.23
C LEU A 285 -7.53 23.01 -7.77
N LYS A 286 -7.95 23.98 -8.57
CA LYS A 286 -7.81 25.40 -8.24
C LYS A 286 -9.00 25.85 -7.41
N THR A 287 -8.74 26.40 -6.23
CA THR A 287 -9.78 27.07 -5.43
C THR A 287 -10.20 28.37 -6.10
N THR A 288 -11.49 28.71 -5.96
CA THR A 288 -12.01 30.01 -6.38
C THR A 288 -11.93 31.04 -5.26
N ARG A 289 -11.87 30.58 -4.01
CA ARG A 289 -11.77 31.40 -2.79
C ARG A 289 -10.78 30.75 -1.84
N GLY A 290 -9.74 31.48 -1.45
CA GLY A 290 -8.68 30.96 -0.55
C GLY A 290 -7.35 30.79 -1.26
N THR A 291 -6.34 30.37 -0.51
CA THR A 291 -4.93 30.36 -0.95
C THR A 291 -4.37 28.97 -1.24
N HIS A 292 -5.01 27.92 -0.74
CA HIS A 292 -4.52 26.56 -0.84
C HIS A 292 -5.17 25.80 -2.00
N HIS A 293 -4.34 25.22 -2.86
CA HIS A 293 -4.73 24.34 -3.96
C HIS A 293 -4.56 22.89 -3.55
N ALA A 294 -5.28 22.00 -4.22
CA ALA A 294 -5.14 20.55 -4.02
C ALA A 294 -4.49 19.88 -5.23
N THR A 295 -3.55 18.98 -4.98
CA THR A 295 -3.01 18.08 -6.01
C THR A 295 -3.56 16.69 -5.77
N ILE A 296 -4.32 16.18 -6.73
CA ILE A 296 -5.03 14.91 -6.65
C ILE A 296 -4.25 13.82 -7.39
N PRO A 297 -3.74 12.81 -6.69
CA PRO A 297 -3.06 11.69 -7.33
C PRO A 297 -4.04 10.73 -7.98
N VAL A 298 -3.64 10.15 -9.11
CA VAL A 298 -4.49 9.26 -9.90
C VAL A 298 -3.70 8.06 -10.42
N VAL A 299 -4.30 6.87 -10.33
CA VAL A 299 -3.86 5.68 -11.05
C VAL A 299 -4.88 5.38 -12.13
N ILE A 300 -4.45 5.30 -13.38
CA ILE A 300 -5.28 4.91 -14.51
C ILE A 300 -4.80 3.55 -14.99
N GLU A 301 -5.71 2.58 -15.04
CA GLU A 301 -5.45 1.23 -15.52
C GLU A 301 -6.37 0.96 -16.72
N ALA A 302 -5.78 0.58 -17.84
CA ALA A 302 -6.52 0.20 -19.04
C ALA A 302 -6.31 -1.29 -19.35
N PHE A 303 -7.40 -1.98 -19.65
CA PHE A 303 -7.43 -3.40 -19.99
C PHE A 303 -8.04 -3.56 -21.38
N ALA A 304 -7.54 -4.49 -22.20
CA ALA A 304 -8.09 -4.76 -23.50
C ALA A 304 -8.04 -6.24 -23.85
N ARG A 305 -9.12 -6.75 -24.43
CA ARG A 305 -9.20 -8.09 -25.03
C ARG A 305 -10.01 -8.06 -26.33
N ILE A 306 -9.82 -9.06 -27.17
CA ILE A 306 -10.77 -9.32 -28.25
C ILE A 306 -11.86 -10.22 -27.69
N ASN A 307 -13.11 -9.77 -27.83
CA ASN A 307 -14.27 -10.54 -27.43
C ASN A 307 -15.25 -10.53 -28.63
N GLU A 308 -15.60 -11.72 -29.11
CA GLU A 308 -16.49 -11.84 -30.26
C GLU A 308 -17.94 -11.44 -29.96
N ASN A 309 -18.29 -11.41 -28.65
CA ASN A 309 -19.67 -11.18 -28.20
C ASN A 309 -19.93 -9.74 -27.74
N THR A 310 -18.90 -8.97 -27.43
CA THR A 310 -19.06 -7.59 -26.94
C THR A 310 -17.89 -6.70 -27.38
N ASP A 311 -18.19 -5.51 -27.88
CA ASP A 311 -17.28 -4.42 -28.17
C ASP A 311 -17.41 -3.26 -27.15
N LYS A 312 -18.06 -3.53 -26.01
CA LYS A 312 -18.41 -2.51 -25.03
C LYS A 312 -17.18 -1.99 -24.28
N THR A 313 -17.07 -0.68 -24.19
CA THR A 313 -16.10 -0.03 -23.29
C THR A 313 -16.75 0.19 -21.93
N ARG A 314 -15.99 -0.08 -20.87
CA ARG A 314 -16.42 0.09 -19.48
C ARG A 314 -15.44 0.99 -18.73
N PHE A 315 -15.99 1.97 -18.05
CA PHE A 315 -15.21 2.85 -17.18
C PHE A 315 -15.56 2.61 -15.72
N PHE A 316 -14.55 2.74 -14.88
CA PHE A 316 -14.67 2.55 -13.43
C PHE A 316 -13.96 3.69 -12.70
N VAL A 317 -14.54 4.15 -11.60
CA VAL A 317 -13.89 5.05 -10.64
C VAL A 317 -13.82 4.34 -9.31
N ASN A 318 -12.61 4.16 -8.78
CA ASN A 318 -12.35 3.43 -7.55
C ASN A 318 -12.99 2.02 -7.56
N ARG A 319 -12.87 1.30 -8.70
CA ARG A 319 -13.44 -0.05 -8.91
C ARG A 319 -14.98 -0.11 -8.94
N THR A 320 -15.63 1.03 -9.02
CA THR A 320 -17.08 1.13 -9.18
C THR A 320 -17.39 1.44 -10.63
N PRO A 321 -18.21 0.66 -11.34
CA PRO A 321 -18.58 0.97 -12.73
C PRO A 321 -19.33 2.30 -12.79
N ILE A 322 -19.00 3.15 -13.79
CA ILE A 322 -19.73 4.39 -14.06
C ILE A 322 -21.07 4.02 -14.68
N ILE A 323 -22.08 4.76 -14.27
CA ILE A 323 -23.47 4.55 -14.71
C ILE A 323 -23.69 5.20 -16.08
N SER A 324 -23.02 6.34 -16.31
CA SER A 324 -23.14 7.11 -17.56
C SER A 324 -22.42 6.43 -18.71
N ASP A 325 -22.97 6.52 -19.89
CA ASP A 325 -22.37 5.94 -21.08
C ASP A 325 -21.12 6.74 -21.48
N VAL A 326 -20.01 6.04 -21.58
CA VAL A 326 -18.81 6.49 -22.29
C VAL A 326 -18.66 5.57 -23.50
N ASP A 327 -18.93 6.13 -24.65
CA ASP A 327 -18.92 5.38 -25.91
C ASP A 327 -17.55 5.43 -26.56
N VAL A 328 -17.17 4.30 -27.17
CA VAL A 328 -16.05 4.26 -28.10
C VAL A 328 -16.57 4.01 -29.50
N ILE A 329 -16.54 5.05 -30.33
CA ILE A 329 -16.94 4.97 -31.73
C ILE A 329 -15.75 4.46 -32.55
N TYR A 330 -15.98 3.38 -33.26
CA TYR A 330 -14.97 2.71 -34.07
C TYR A 330 -15.00 3.18 -35.52
N SER A 331 -13.82 3.50 -36.03
CA SER A 331 -13.59 3.64 -37.47
C SER A 331 -12.37 2.80 -37.88
N PRO A 332 -12.17 2.49 -39.18
CA PRO A 332 -11.06 1.63 -39.62
C PRO A 332 -9.66 2.10 -39.25
N LYS A 333 -9.50 3.36 -38.83
CA LYS A 333 -8.20 3.94 -38.46
C LYS A 333 -8.19 4.59 -37.05
N ARG A 334 -9.37 4.85 -36.46
CA ARG A 334 -9.49 5.64 -35.25
C ARG A 334 -10.51 5.06 -34.28
N LEU A 335 -10.24 5.23 -33.01
CA LEU A 335 -11.17 5.11 -31.89
C LEU A 335 -11.54 6.52 -31.45
N THR A 336 -12.82 6.86 -31.39
CA THR A 336 -13.27 8.11 -30.77
C THR A 336 -13.88 7.74 -29.40
N VAL A 337 -13.34 8.27 -28.31
CA VAL A 337 -13.89 8.11 -26.97
C VAL A 337 -14.73 9.34 -26.67
N TYR A 338 -16.01 9.15 -26.35
CA TYR A 338 -16.97 10.22 -26.13
C TYR A 338 -17.86 9.96 -24.91
N GLY A 339 -18.06 10.96 -24.06
CA GLY A 339 -18.90 10.92 -22.87
C GLY A 339 -18.16 11.29 -21.58
N CYS A 340 -18.86 11.70 -20.55
CA CYS A 340 -18.29 12.15 -19.26
C CYS A 340 -17.17 13.19 -19.41
N GLY A 341 -17.30 14.14 -20.35
CA GLY A 341 -16.28 15.15 -20.63
C GLY A 341 -15.17 14.74 -21.61
N LEU A 342 -15.13 13.47 -22.03
CA LEU A 342 -14.17 12.98 -23.02
C LEU A 342 -14.65 13.24 -24.46
N ASN A 343 -13.73 13.63 -25.35
CA ASN A 343 -13.99 13.76 -26.79
C ASN A 343 -12.69 13.63 -27.59
N ASN A 344 -12.03 12.48 -27.51
CA ASN A 344 -10.72 12.27 -28.11
C ASN A 344 -10.71 11.18 -29.18
N ASN A 345 -9.83 11.40 -30.18
CA ASN A 345 -9.55 10.46 -31.26
C ASN A 345 -8.22 9.73 -31.02
N ILE A 346 -8.25 8.42 -30.99
CA ILE A 346 -7.11 7.54 -30.71
C ILE A 346 -6.79 6.69 -31.96
N ASP A 347 -5.51 6.46 -32.26
CA ASP A 347 -5.13 5.51 -33.31
C ASP A 347 -5.46 4.07 -32.87
N ASN A 348 -6.29 3.37 -33.64
CA ASN A 348 -6.66 1.98 -33.36
C ASN A 348 -5.59 0.97 -33.78
N HIS A 349 -4.44 1.44 -34.26
CA HIS A 349 -3.33 0.62 -34.73
C HIS A 349 -3.74 -0.47 -35.73
N ARG A 350 -4.85 -0.26 -36.50
CA ARG A 350 -5.39 -1.19 -37.48
C ARG A 350 -5.77 -2.57 -36.95
N LEU A 351 -6.31 -2.63 -35.74
CA LEU A 351 -6.96 -3.84 -35.27
C LEU A 351 -8.10 -4.24 -36.20
N LYS A 352 -8.21 -5.54 -36.54
CA LYS A 352 -9.27 -6.05 -37.40
C LYS A 352 -10.61 -6.18 -36.67
N ASN A 353 -10.56 -6.57 -35.39
CA ASN A 353 -11.73 -6.80 -34.54
C ASN A 353 -11.79 -5.71 -33.47
N LEU A 354 -13.01 -5.36 -33.06
CA LEU A 354 -13.28 -4.41 -31.97
C LEU A 354 -12.77 -4.98 -30.63
N PRO A 355 -11.92 -4.27 -29.90
CA PRO A 355 -11.55 -4.71 -28.55
C PRO A 355 -12.62 -4.31 -27.53
N GLU A 356 -12.87 -5.18 -26.58
CA GLU A 356 -13.47 -4.80 -25.31
C GLU A 356 -12.41 -4.08 -24.48
N ILE A 357 -12.72 -2.85 -24.01
CA ILE A 357 -11.78 -2.01 -23.24
C ILE A 357 -12.39 -1.67 -21.89
N TRP A 358 -11.65 -1.92 -20.84
CA TRP A 358 -11.98 -1.44 -19.49
C TRP A 358 -10.95 -0.40 -19.06
N VAL A 359 -11.43 0.68 -18.43
CA VAL A 359 -10.57 1.74 -17.88
C VAL A 359 -10.98 1.96 -16.43
N ASN A 360 -10.05 1.73 -15.50
CA ASN A 360 -10.26 1.97 -14.07
C ASN A 360 -9.40 3.14 -13.60
N ILE A 361 -10.02 4.08 -12.89
CA ILE A 361 -9.41 5.29 -12.35
C ILE A 361 -9.46 5.20 -10.83
N ILE A 362 -8.32 5.13 -10.16
CA ILE A 362 -8.22 5.13 -8.70
C ILE A 362 -7.74 6.50 -8.24
N THR A 363 -8.57 7.20 -7.49
CA THR A 363 -8.29 8.57 -7.03
C THR A 363 -9.03 8.87 -5.74
N PRO A 364 -8.46 9.68 -4.83
CA PRO A 364 -9.15 10.11 -3.61
C PRO A 364 -10.29 11.10 -3.87
N TYR A 365 -10.32 11.72 -5.05
CA TYR A 365 -11.37 12.66 -5.45
C TYR A 365 -11.55 12.64 -6.96
N MET A 366 -12.80 12.66 -7.42
CA MET A 366 -13.17 12.82 -8.82
C MET A 366 -14.23 13.92 -8.91
N PRO A 367 -14.02 14.96 -9.73
CA PRO A 367 -15.06 15.94 -10.01
C PRO A 367 -16.30 15.29 -10.62
N ILE A 368 -17.47 15.86 -10.38
CA ILE A 368 -18.76 15.41 -10.94
C ILE A 368 -19.41 16.56 -11.72
N VAL A 369 -20.02 16.26 -12.85
CA VAL A 369 -20.67 17.26 -13.74
C VAL A 369 -22.17 17.40 -13.51
N SER A 370 -22.80 16.42 -12.86
CA SER A 370 -24.26 16.40 -12.67
C SER A 370 -24.69 15.85 -11.31
N ASN A 371 -25.93 16.14 -10.91
CA ASN A 371 -26.54 15.54 -9.72
C ASN A 371 -26.64 14.01 -9.80
N GLY A 372 -26.50 13.45 -11.02
CA GLY A 372 -26.50 12.03 -11.30
C GLY A 372 -25.19 11.29 -10.98
N LYS A 373 -24.24 11.92 -10.29
CA LYS A 373 -22.92 11.31 -9.93
C LYS A 373 -22.03 11.04 -11.14
N GLU A 374 -22.25 11.70 -12.25
CA GLU A 374 -21.47 11.55 -13.48
C GLU A 374 -20.07 12.15 -13.28
N PRO A 375 -18.98 11.37 -13.43
CA PRO A 375 -17.63 11.88 -13.23
C PRO A 375 -17.22 12.81 -14.38
N ASP A 376 -16.50 13.87 -14.07
CA ASP A 376 -15.83 14.72 -15.05
C ASP A 376 -14.46 14.15 -15.38
N LEU A 377 -14.40 13.36 -16.44
CA LEU A 377 -13.17 12.73 -16.91
C LEU A 377 -12.30 13.67 -17.76
N SER A 378 -12.80 14.86 -18.11
CA SER A 378 -12.04 15.86 -18.90
C SER A 378 -10.72 16.27 -18.23
N VAL A 379 -10.66 16.27 -16.92
CA VAL A 379 -9.45 16.57 -16.14
C VAL A 379 -8.32 15.56 -16.36
N LEU A 380 -8.62 14.37 -16.93
CA LEU A 380 -7.69 13.28 -17.19
C LEU A 380 -7.72 12.81 -18.65
N GLU A 381 -8.27 13.62 -19.55
CA GLU A 381 -8.52 13.27 -20.95
C GLU A 381 -7.27 12.73 -21.67
N ASP A 382 -6.13 13.45 -21.56
CA ASP A 382 -4.87 13.04 -22.17
C ASP A 382 -4.34 11.71 -21.62
N GLN A 383 -4.41 11.50 -20.31
CA GLN A 383 -3.90 10.30 -19.64
C GLN A 383 -4.78 9.08 -19.93
N ILE A 384 -6.09 9.26 -19.99
CA ILE A 384 -7.05 8.22 -20.38
C ILE A 384 -6.79 7.83 -21.83
N THR A 385 -6.71 8.80 -22.73
CA THR A 385 -6.38 8.61 -24.14
C THR A 385 -5.09 7.83 -24.32
N GLN A 386 -4.02 8.25 -23.65
CA GLN A 386 -2.73 7.58 -23.68
C GLN A 386 -2.81 6.13 -23.16
N SER A 387 -3.62 5.88 -22.11
CA SER A 387 -3.77 4.55 -21.55
C SER A 387 -4.45 3.60 -22.51
N ILE A 388 -5.52 4.06 -23.17
CA ILE A 388 -6.26 3.30 -24.19
C ILE A 388 -5.37 3.03 -25.41
N GLU A 389 -4.66 4.03 -25.91
CA GLU A 389 -3.75 3.86 -27.04
C GLU A 389 -2.67 2.81 -26.75
N LYS A 390 -2.03 2.90 -25.59
CA LYS A 390 -0.99 1.94 -25.17
C LYS A 390 -1.52 0.52 -25.02
N VAL A 391 -2.72 0.33 -24.46
CA VAL A 391 -3.27 -1.01 -24.23
C VAL A 391 -3.73 -1.64 -25.56
N VAL A 392 -4.30 -0.86 -26.48
CA VAL A 392 -4.66 -1.31 -27.84
C VAL A 392 -3.42 -1.70 -28.63
N HIS A 393 -2.36 -0.90 -28.56
CA HIS A 393 -1.07 -1.23 -29.18
C HIS A 393 -0.47 -2.53 -28.61
N GLN A 394 -0.49 -2.71 -27.29
CA GLN A 394 -0.01 -3.93 -26.61
C GLN A 394 -0.82 -5.15 -27.05
N LEU A 395 -2.15 -5.05 -27.06
CA LEU A 395 -3.05 -6.12 -27.51
C LEU A 395 -2.70 -6.58 -28.94
N ARG A 396 -2.52 -5.62 -29.87
CA ARG A 396 -2.14 -5.92 -31.26
C ARG A 396 -0.82 -6.69 -31.33
N ARG A 397 0.20 -6.27 -30.57
CA ARG A 397 1.51 -6.97 -30.55
C ARG A 397 1.34 -8.41 -30.13
N LYS A 398 0.51 -8.69 -29.10
CA LYS A 398 0.24 -10.06 -28.62
C LYS A 398 -0.48 -10.90 -29.66
N ILE A 399 -1.50 -10.36 -30.31
CA ILE A 399 -2.24 -11.06 -31.40
C ILE A 399 -1.28 -11.39 -32.56
N THR A 400 -0.41 -10.44 -32.94
CA THR A 400 0.55 -10.65 -34.01
C THR A 400 1.62 -11.70 -33.67
N ALA A 401 2.02 -11.76 -32.40
CA ALA A 401 2.96 -12.78 -31.93
C ALA A 401 2.33 -14.18 -31.94
N GLN A 402 1.10 -14.33 -31.44
CA GLN A 402 0.36 -15.59 -31.46
C GLN A 402 0.09 -16.09 -32.91
N ALA A 403 -0.22 -15.18 -33.83
CA ALA A 403 -0.40 -15.53 -35.23
C ALA A 403 0.88 -16.03 -35.91
N LYS A 404 2.06 -15.56 -35.47
CA LYS A 404 3.37 -16.05 -35.95
C LYS A 404 3.74 -17.41 -35.38
N GLU A 405 3.32 -17.74 -34.16
CA GLU A 405 3.55 -19.04 -33.54
C GLU A 405 2.73 -20.16 -34.18
N ASN A 406 1.58 -19.84 -34.76
CA ASN A 406 0.67 -20.79 -35.42
C ASN A 406 0.99 -21.06 -36.91
N THR A 407 2.07 -20.51 -37.46
CA THR A 407 2.50 -20.75 -38.86
C THR A 407 3.62 -21.78 -38.89
N PRO A 408 3.43 -22.97 -39.54
CA PRO A 408 4.48 -23.99 -39.58
C PRO A 408 5.65 -23.53 -40.47
N GLN A 409 6.80 -23.22 -39.85
CA GLN A 409 8.07 -23.10 -40.58
C GLN A 409 8.94 -24.32 -40.28
N ALA A 410 9.38 -24.99 -41.34
CA ALA A 410 10.25 -26.13 -41.32
C ALA A 410 11.54 -25.85 -40.53
N THR A 411 11.87 -26.75 -39.61
CA THR A 411 12.83 -26.58 -38.53
C THR A 411 14.21 -27.06 -38.94
N LEU A 412 15.17 -26.16 -38.99
CA LEU A 412 16.55 -26.45 -38.62
C LEU A 412 16.66 -26.16 -37.11
N ALA A 413 17.12 -27.13 -36.34
CA ALA A 413 17.27 -27.03 -34.88
C ALA A 413 18.15 -25.82 -34.49
N LYS A 414 17.50 -24.69 -34.14
CA LYS A 414 18.17 -23.52 -33.58
C LYS A 414 18.32 -23.74 -32.07
N LEU A 415 19.49 -23.53 -31.55
CA LEU A 415 19.73 -23.40 -30.09
C LEU A 415 18.72 -22.40 -29.50
N PRO A 416 18.19 -22.66 -28.31
CA PRO A 416 17.18 -21.77 -27.70
C PRO A 416 17.75 -20.36 -27.51
N SER A 417 16.91 -19.35 -27.62
CA SER A 417 17.33 -17.98 -27.37
C SER A 417 17.55 -17.74 -25.87
N GLN A 418 18.43 -16.83 -25.49
CA GLN A 418 18.67 -16.48 -24.08
C GLN A 418 17.35 -16.08 -23.38
N LYS A 419 16.46 -15.35 -24.07
CA LYS A 419 15.11 -15.00 -23.55
C LYS A 419 14.30 -16.26 -23.23
N GLN A 420 14.24 -17.24 -24.10
CA GLN A 420 13.52 -18.49 -23.84
C GLN A 420 14.06 -19.23 -22.63
N VAL A 421 15.39 -19.38 -22.53
CA VAL A 421 16.00 -20.09 -21.40
C VAL A 421 15.75 -19.36 -20.08
N VAL A 422 15.89 -18.03 -20.05
CA VAL A 422 15.59 -17.22 -18.87
C VAL A 422 14.14 -17.42 -18.43
N LEU A 423 13.19 -17.31 -19.34
CA LEU A 423 11.77 -17.42 -19.00
C LEU A 423 11.34 -18.84 -18.59
N GLN A 424 11.92 -19.88 -19.23
CA GLN A 424 11.65 -21.28 -18.87
C GLN A 424 12.17 -21.66 -17.47
N ASN A 425 13.23 -21.02 -17.00
CA ASN A 425 13.83 -21.31 -15.69
C ASN A 425 13.49 -20.24 -14.63
N LEU A 426 12.63 -19.28 -14.97
CA LEU A 426 12.39 -18.10 -14.14
C LEU A 426 11.80 -18.48 -12.77
N GLU A 427 10.78 -19.34 -12.71
CA GLU A 427 10.14 -19.77 -11.47
C GLU A 427 11.12 -20.52 -10.55
N VAL A 428 11.85 -21.49 -11.08
CA VAL A 428 12.86 -22.26 -10.32
C VAL A 428 13.96 -21.33 -9.78
N ALA A 429 14.36 -20.34 -10.58
CA ALA A 429 15.36 -19.36 -10.17
C ALA A 429 14.83 -18.40 -9.11
N ILE A 430 13.55 -18.00 -9.17
CA ILE A 430 12.87 -17.21 -8.15
C ILE A 430 12.82 -17.99 -6.84
N ASP A 431 12.39 -19.25 -6.86
CA ASP A 431 12.33 -20.10 -5.68
C ASP A 431 13.71 -20.24 -5.01
N LYS A 432 14.75 -20.44 -5.81
CA LYS A 432 16.10 -20.52 -5.29
C LYS A 432 16.58 -19.17 -4.72
N ALA A 433 16.39 -18.07 -5.44
CA ALA A 433 16.84 -16.75 -5.01
C ALA A 433 16.12 -16.26 -3.76
N SER A 434 14.83 -16.61 -3.60
CA SER A 434 13.96 -16.23 -2.49
C SER A 434 13.98 -17.22 -1.31
N GLY A 435 14.71 -18.34 -1.40
CA GLY A 435 14.62 -19.39 -0.40
C GLY A 435 13.21 -19.97 -0.29
N GLN A 436 12.63 -20.39 -1.43
CA GLN A 436 11.26 -20.91 -1.54
C GLN A 436 10.17 -19.90 -1.10
N GLY A 437 10.36 -18.63 -1.46
CA GLY A 437 9.42 -17.56 -1.14
C GLY A 437 9.53 -17.01 0.29
N GLN A 438 10.50 -17.49 1.08
CA GLN A 438 10.70 -17.05 2.45
C GLN A 438 11.27 -15.63 2.54
N TYR A 439 12.06 -15.21 1.56
CA TYR A 439 12.77 -13.93 1.55
C TYR A 439 12.56 -13.17 0.24
N ARG A 440 12.70 -11.86 0.30
CA ARG A 440 12.86 -11.04 -0.92
C ARG A 440 14.27 -11.20 -1.49
N TYR A 441 14.42 -10.92 -2.77
CA TYR A 441 15.69 -11.01 -3.50
C TYR A 441 15.83 -9.84 -4.47
N SER A 442 17.07 -9.50 -4.82
CA SER A 442 17.37 -8.48 -5.83
C SER A 442 17.38 -9.09 -7.25
N LEU A 443 17.16 -8.25 -8.27
CA LEU A 443 17.33 -8.67 -9.67
C LEU A 443 18.74 -9.22 -9.96
N ARG A 444 19.74 -8.73 -9.22
CA ARG A 444 21.11 -9.18 -9.38
C ARG A 444 21.32 -10.61 -8.87
N GLN A 445 20.71 -10.98 -7.75
CA GLN A 445 20.73 -12.37 -7.27
C GLN A 445 20.03 -13.31 -8.25
N LEU A 446 18.86 -12.91 -8.76
CA LEU A 446 18.15 -13.69 -9.78
C LEU A 446 18.99 -13.89 -11.06
N TYR A 447 19.69 -12.83 -11.48
CA TYR A 447 20.62 -12.92 -12.61
C TYR A 447 21.71 -13.98 -12.39
N TYR A 448 22.36 -14.00 -11.23
CA TYR A 448 23.39 -14.99 -10.93
C TYR A 448 22.84 -16.43 -10.87
N VAL A 449 21.64 -16.61 -10.39
CA VAL A 449 20.98 -17.92 -10.40
C VAL A 449 20.65 -18.38 -11.82
N LEU A 450 20.24 -17.48 -12.73
CA LEU A 450 19.86 -17.79 -14.11
C LEU A 450 21.04 -17.91 -15.07
N ARG A 451 22.14 -17.23 -14.78
CA ARG A 451 23.34 -17.19 -15.67
C ARG A 451 23.87 -18.56 -16.05
N PRO A 452 24.05 -19.54 -15.12
CA PRO A 452 24.45 -20.89 -15.45
C PRO A 452 23.52 -21.59 -16.44
N PHE A 453 22.20 -21.54 -16.20
CA PHE A 453 21.20 -22.16 -17.09
C PHE A 453 21.28 -21.63 -18.53
N VAL A 454 21.51 -20.30 -18.67
CA VAL A 454 21.62 -19.68 -19.99
C VAL A 454 22.93 -20.07 -20.66
N MET A 455 24.03 -20.12 -19.91
CA MET A 455 25.32 -20.51 -20.42
C MET A 455 25.31 -21.97 -20.93
N ASP A 456 24.74 -22.88 -20.16
CA ASP A 456 24.63 -24.30 -20.50
C ASP A 456 23.80 -24.55 -21.77
N ALA A 457 22.61 -23.87 -21.84
CA ALA A 457 21.68 -24.10 -22.93
C ALA A 457 22.04 -23.37 -24.24
N THR A 458 22.68 -22.19 -24.16
CA THR A 458 22.92 -21.33 -25.32
C THR A 458 24.38 -21.24 -25.73
N GLN A 459 25.34 -21.72 -24.90
CA GLN A 459 26.79 -21.58 -25.06
C GLN A 459 27.19 -20.09 -25.22
N ARG A 460 26.41 -19.15 -24.68
CA ARG A 460 26.67 -17.71 -24.74
C ARG A 460 26.41 -17.09 -23.38
N GLU A 461 27.33 -16.22 -22.96
CA GLU A 461 27.23 -15.50 -21.71
C GLU A 461 26.00 -14.58 -21.70
N LEU A 462 25.23 -14.65 -20.61
CA LEU A 462 24.13 -13.73 -20.36
C LEU A 462 24.69 -12.43 -19.78
N LYS A 463 24.61 -11.33 -20.53
CA LYS A 463 24.96 -10.00 -19.99
C LYS A 463 23.84 -9.47 -19.11
N TYR A 464 24.19 -8.85 -17.97
CA TYR A 464 23.22 -8.30 -17.02
C TYR A 464 22.24 -7.29 -17.65
N GLN A 465 22.75 -6.47 -18.58
CA GLN A 465 21.91 -5.52 -19.31
C GLN A 465 20.85 -6.23 -20.18
N ASN A 466 21.20 -7.33 -20.85
CA ASN A 466 20.27 -8.13 -21.63
C ASN A 466 19.26 -8.84 -20.72
N PHE A 467 19.72 -9.39 -19.59
CA PHE A 467 18.84 -9.96 -18.57
C PHE A 467 17.81 -8.94 -18.05
N ASN A 468 18.25 -7.74 -17.68
CA ASN A 468 17.33 -6.67 -17.26
C ASN A 468 16.27 -6.34 -18.31
N THR A 469 16.67 -6.29 -19.59
CA THR A 469 15.73 -6.07 -20.69
C THR A 469 14.71 -7.20 -20.77
N ILE A 470 15.16 -8.47 -20.68
CA ILE A 470 14.29 -9.64 -20.72
C ILE A 470 13.26 -9.61 -19.58
N ILE A 471 13.70 -9.30 -18.35
CA ILE A 471 12.82 -9.23 -17.18
C ILE A 471 11.87 -8.04 -17.31
N THR A 472 12.35 -6.87 -17.71
CA THR A 472 11.49 -5.69 -17.93
C THR A 472 10.43 -5.95 -18.99
N ASP A 473 10.79 -6.61 -20.09
CA ASP A 473 9.84 -7.03 -21.14
C ASP A 473 8.83 -8.04 -20.59
N TYR A 474 9.27 -9.01 -19.79
CA TYR A 474 8.39 -10.01 -19.17
C TYR A 474 7.38 -9.37 -18.23
N GLU A 475 7.82 -8.49 -17.33
CA GLU A 475 6.93 -7.77 -16.41
C GLU A 475 5.97 -6.83 -17.16
N PHE A 476 6.45 -6.20 -18.23
CA PHE A 476 5.60 -5.40 -19.11
C PHE A 476 4.56 -6.26 -19.84
N GLU A 477 4.96 -7.42 -20.39
CA GLU A 477 4.09 -8.34 -21.11
C GLU A 477 3.06 -9.01 -20.19
N THR A 478 3.42 -9.31 -18.94
CA THR A 478 2.52 -9.94 -17.95
C THR A 478 1.72 -8.95 -17.13
N GLY A 479 2.13 -7.67 -17.11
CA GLY A 479 1.54 -6.63 -16.26
C GLY A 479 1.74 -6.86 -14.75
N ARG A 480 2.67 -7.74 -14.36
CA ARG A 480 2.97 -8.09 -12.97
C ARG A 480 4.46 -7.97 -12.71
N ASP A 481 4.82 -7.39 -11.57
CA ASP A 481 6.20 -7.45 -11.08
C ASP A 481 6.54 -8.88 -10.67
N LEU A 482 7.83 -9.25 -10.76
CA LEU A 482 8.28 -10.55 -10.26
C LEU A 482 7.96 -10.67 -8.77
N PRO A 483 7.41 -11.81 -8.31
CA PRO A 483 7.07 -12.01 -6.91
C PRO A 483 8.34 -11.96 -6.05
N GLY A 484 8.31 -11.19 -4.97
CA GLY A 484 9.42 -11.08 -4.02
C GLY A 484 10.64 -10.29 -4.51
N VAL A 485 10.64 -9.75 -5.74
CA VAL A 485 11.75 -8.94 -6.23
C VAL A 485 11.76 -7.55 -5.58
N TYR A 486 12.96 -7.07 -5.24
CA TYR A 486 13.19 -5.71 -4.77
C TYR A 486 14.07 -4.92 -5.75
N ARG A 487 13.72 -3.66 -5.98
CA ARG A 487 14.42 -2.72 -6.86
C ARG A 487 14.80 -1.44 -6.13
N ASP A 488 16.01 -0.92 -6.42
CA ASP A 488 16.63 0.20 -5.72
C ASP A 488 15.90 1.54 -5.89
N GLU A 489 15.76 2.28 -4.77
CA GLU A 489 15.46 3.72 -4.72
C GLU A 489 16.64 4.49 -4.07
N ARG A 490 16.62 5.82 -3.95
CA ARG A 490 17.76 6.62 -3.42
C ARG A 490 17.84 6.57 -1.90
N GLY A 491 19.06 6.41 -1.35
CA GLY A 491 19.53 6.31 0.03
C GLY A 491 18.54 6.57 1.19
N THR A 492 18.41 5.60 2.10
CA THR A 492 17.39 5.58 3.14
C THR A 492 17.98 5.09 4.46
N LEU A 493 17.50 5.63 5.58
CA LEU A 493 17.66 5.06 6.90
C LEU A 493 16.34 4.37 7.30
N LEU A 494 16.41 3.08 7.63
CA LEU A 494 15.28 2.28 8.09
C LEU A 494 15.45 1.97 9.58
N HIS A 495 14.43 2.25 10.38
CA HIS A 495 14.41 1.88 11.79
C HIS A 495 13.87 0.46 11.98
N PRO A 496 14.50 -0.36 12.87
CA PRO A 496 13.91 -1.62 13.30
C PRO A 496 12.59 -1.40 14.05
N HIS A 497 11.75 -2.42 14.13
CA HIS A 497 10.49 -2.46 14.87
C HIS A 497 9.40 -1.49 14.42
N THR A 498 9.73 -0.25 14.08
CA THR A 498 8.76 0.75 13.58
C THR A 498 8.65 0.72 12.06
N HIS A 499 9.65 0.18 11.35
CA HIS A 499 9.79 0.19 9.90
C HIS A 499 9.70 1.62 9.30
N GLU A 500 10.01 2.63 10.08
CA GLU A 500 10.04 4.01 9.62
C GLU A 500 11.22 4.20 8.66
N GLU A 501 10.91 4.62 7.44
CA GLU A 501 11.90 4.89 6.41
C GLU A 501 12.14 6.39 6.28
N ILE A 502 13.36 6.82 6.52
CA ILE A 502 13.78 8.21 6.38
C ILE A 502 14.66 8.34 5.14
N LYS A 503 14.15 9.03 4.13
CA LYS A 503 14.93 9.31 2.92
C LYS A 503 16.05 10.30 3.22
N LEU A 504 17.27 9.94 2.79
CA LEU A 504 18.46 10.73 3.04
C LEU A 504 18.47 11.97 2.14
N GLY A 505 18.16 13.12 2.74
CA GLY A 505 18.29 14.42 2.14
C GLY A 505 18.75 15.42 3.21
N THR A 506 19.49 16.47 2.85
CA THR A 506 20.12 17.42 3.80
C THR A 506 19.13 17.93 4.85
N LYS A 507 17.93 18.34 4.44
CA LYS A 507 16.91 18.85 5.37
C LYS A 507 16.33 17.77 6.31
N ASN A 508 16.27 16.53 5.88
CA ASN A 508 15.74 15.44 6.69
C ASN A 508 16.77 14.98 7.73
N VAL A 509 18.05 15.00 7.36
CA VAL A 509 19.16 14.68 8.26
C VAL A 509 19.27 15.71 9.40
N GLU A 510 19.17 17.01 9.10
CA GLU A 510 19.25 18.08 10.10
C GLU A 510 18.09 18.04 11.12
N ARG A 511 16.97 17.43 10.78
CA ARG A 511 15.78 17.33 11.65
C ARG A 511 15.61 15.93 12.25
N TYR A 512 16.55 15.05 11.99
CA TYR A 512 16.46 13.68 12.45
C TYR A 512 16.75 13.58 13.95
N HIS A 513 15.88 12.92 14.67
CA HIS A 513 16.07 12.57 16.07
C HIS A 513 15.93 11.06 16.20
N ARG A 514 16.94 10.43 16.79
CA ARG A 514 16.92 8.99 17.04
C ARG A 514 15.81 8.63 18.02
N PRO A 515 14.97 7.64 17.72
CA PRO A 515 14.03 7.12 18.71
C PRO A 515 14.77 6.48 19.88
N VAL A 516 14.37 6.83 21.09
CA VAL A 516 14.96 6.28 22.33
C VAL A 516 14.66 4.78 22.41
N PHE A 517 15.64 3.98 22.81
CA PHE A 517 15.53 2.52 22.96
C PHE A 517 15.02 1.77 21.73
N ASN A 518 15.36 2.22 20.51
CA ASN A 518 14.92 1.56 19.28
C ASN A 518 16.00 0.66 18.68
N PHE A 519 17.26 1.16 18.59
CA PHE A 519 18.40 0.41 18.04
C PHE A 519 19.73 0.84 18.67
N ASN A 520 20.68 -0.09 18.73
CA ASN A 520 22.06 0.15 19.17
C ASN A 520 23.10 -0.22 18.11
N LYS A 521 22.65 -0.63 16.93
CA LYS A 521 23.48 -0.99 15.78
C LYS A 521 22.98 -0.31 14.52
N ILE A 522 23.90 -0.01 13.61
CA ILE A 522 23.58 0.55 12.29
C ILE A 522 24.41 -0.21 11.26
N LEU A 523 23.74 -0.78 10.27
CA LEU A 523 24.38 -1.44 9.14
C LEU A 523 24.29 -0.55 7.90
N TYR A 524 25.45 -0.13 7.40
CA TYR A 524 25.55 0.54 6.12
C TYR A 524 25.72 -0.45 4.99
N SER A 525 24.93 -0.30 3.92
CA SER A 525 25.07 -0.97 2.65
C SER A 525 25.07 0.03 1.50
N GLU A 526 25.99 -0.11 0.54
CA GLU A 526 25.97 0.69 -0.69
C GLU A 526 24.67 0.48 -1.50
N LYS A 527 24.15 -0.75 -1.47
CA LYS A 527 23.03 -1.20 -2.31
C LYS A 527 21.74 -1.25 -1.51
N GLU A 528 20.74 -0.47 -1.92
CA GLU A 528 19.40 -0.52 -1.35
C GLU A 528 18.68 -1.88 -1.54
N GLY A 529 19.12 -2.67 -2.54
CA GLY A 529 18.54 -3.99 -2.82
C GLY A 529 18.56 -4.97 -1.65
N PHE A 530 19.41 -4.74 -0.66
CA PHE A 530 19.47 -5.57 0.54
C PHE A 530 18.48 -5.16 1.63
N PHE A 531 17.90 -3.97 1.58
CA PHE A 531 16.97 -3.49 2.61
C PHE A 531 15.75 -4.38 2.77
N GLU A 532 15.03 -4.63 1.69
CA GLU A 532 13.83 -5.46 1.75
C GLU A 532 14.15 -6.91 2.08
N ILE A 533 15.31 -7.41 1.62
CA ILE A 533 15.79 -8.74 1.98
C ILE A 533 16.01 -8.86 3.50
N LEU A 534 16.70 -7.91 4.10
CA LEU A 534 16.99 -7.89 5.53
C LEU A 534 15.74 -7.63 6.37
N LYS A 535 14.84 -6.76 5.88
CA LYS A 535 13.56 -6.48 6.50
C LYS A 535 12.66 -7.72 6.53
N ASP A 536 12.50 -8.40 5.39
CA ASP A 536 11.68 -9.62 5.29
C ASP A 536 12.25 -10.77 6.13
N ALA A 537 13.57 -10.85 6.26
CA ALA A 537 14.24 -11.81 7.14
C ALA A 537 14.06 -11.50 8.64
N GLY A 538 13.56 -10.32 9.00
CA GLY A 538 13.49 -9.84 10.38
C GLY A 538 14.87 -9.62 11.00
N PHE A 539 15.88 -9.31 10.17
CA PHE A 539 17.25 -9.07 10.60
C PHE A 539 17.36 -7.82 11.48
N CYS A 540 16.67 -6.75 11.06
CA CYS A 540 16.66 -5.49 11.79
C CYS A 540 16.14 -5.66 13.21
N GLU A 541 15.02 -6.38 13.36
CA GLU A 541 14.36 -6.67 14.62
C GLU A 541 15.17 -7.64 15.48
N LYS A 542 15.79 -8.62 14.84
CA LYS A 542 16.62 -9.61 15.52
C LYS A 542 17.82 -8.97 16.22
N HIS A 543 18.48 -8.02 15.56
CA HIS A 543 19.72 -7.42 16.03
C HIS A 543 19.56 -6.02 16.60
N ASP A 544 18.36 -5.43 16.67
CA ASP A 544 18.11 -4.01 16.96
C ASP A 544 19.03 -3.11 16.12
N CYS A 545 19.02 -3.38 14.81
CA CYS A 545 19.93 -2.79 13.85
C CYS A 545 19.17 -1.93 12.84
N ALA A 546 19.46 -0.63 12.79
CA ALA A 546 18.98 0.25 11.74
C ALA A 546 19.75 0.01 10.44
N LEU A 547 19.08 0.08 9.29
CA LEU A 547 19.73 -0.05 8.00
C LEU A 547 19.94 1.31 7.36
N LEU A 548 21.15 1.58 6.90
CA LEU A 548 21.54 2.80 6.24
C LEU A 548 22.08 2.52 4.85
N THR A 549 21.55 3.18 3.82
CA THR A 549 22.05 3.03 2.45
C THR A 549 22.31 4.36 1.75
N SER A 550 23.18 4.31 0.72
CA SER A 550 23.32 5.37 -0.26
C SER A 550 23.53 4.76 -1.64
N LYS A 551 23.09 5.42 -2.72
CA LYS A 551 23.37 4.98 -4.10
C LYS A 551 24.81 5.33 -4.47
N GLY A 552 25.67 4.33 -4.53
CA GLY A 552 27.08 4.48 -4.87
C GLY A 552 27.93 4.98 -3.68
N PHE A 553 29.05 5.66 -3.97
CA PHE A 553 29.94 6.20 -2.94
C PHE A 553 29.15 6.86 -1.80
N ALA A 554 29.56 6.57 -0.56
CA ALA A 554 28.93 7.08 0.64
C ALA A 554 28.56 8.56 0.50
N SER A 555 27.27 8.84 0.38
CA SER A 555 26.77 10.19 0.16
C SER A 555 27.12 11.07 1.36
N ARG A 556 27.25 12.37 1.13
CA ARG A 556 27.43 13.32 2.23
C ARG A 556 26.34 13.13 3.30
N ALA A 557 25.10 12.94 2.89
CA ALA A 557 23.96 12.75 3.79
C ALA A 557 24.09 11.48 4.65
N ALA A 558 24.58 10.35 4.11
CA ALA A 558 24.82 9.14 4.88
C ALA A 558 25.89 9.37 5.97
N ARG A 559 26.97 10.06 5.63
CA ARG A 559 28.02 10.39 6.60
C ARG A 559 27.54 11.37 7.66
N ASP A 560 26.74 12.36 7.28
CA ASP A 560 26.16 13.33 8.22
C ASP A 560 25.21 12.64 9.22
N VAL A 561 24.42 11.65 8.78
CA VAL A 561 23.58 10.83 9.70
C VAL A 561 24.43 9.99 10.65
N ILE A 562 25.49 9.35 10.13
CA ILE A 562 26.41 8.55 10.96
C ILE A 562 27.05 9.44 12.04
N ASP A 563 27.51 10.63 11.67
CA ASP A 563 28.15 11.56 12.60
C ASP A 563 27.15 12.10 13.64
N LEU A 564 25.92 12.44 13.22
CA LEU A 564 24.85 12.87 14.11
C LEU A 564 24.49 11.78 15.16
N LEU A 565 24.45 10.53 14.70
CA LEU A 565 24.16 9.39 15.57
C LEU A 565 25.31 9.04 16.50
N ALA A 566 26.55 9.29 16.10
CA ALA A 566 27.73 9.10 16.93
C ALA A 566 27.93 10.15 18.02
N GLU A 567 27.26 11.29 17.92
CA GLU A 567 27.26 12.35 18.95
C GLU A 567 26.34 12.02 20.14
N THR A 568 25.57 10.93 20.08
CA THR A 568 24.70 10.50 21.20
C THR A 568 25.50 9.87 22.33
N GLU A 569 25.05 10.00 23.58
CA GLU A 569 25.73 9.42 24.76
C GLU A 569 25.71 7.88 24.83
N GLU A 570 24.84 7.24 24.00
CA GLU A 570 24.70 5.79 23.95
C GLU A 570 25.72 5.17 22.97
N GLU A 571 26.33 4.07 23.33
CA GLU A 571 27.31 3.34 22.51
C GLU A 571 26.60 2.67 21.31
N LEU A 572 26.79 3.24 20.11
CA LEU A 572 26.31 2.71 18.85
C LEU A 572 27.42 2.00 18.09
N LEU A 573 27.12 0.79 17.59
CA LEU A 573 28.02 0.05 16.69
C LEU A 573 27.64 0.34 15.26
N PHE A 574 28.62 0.78 14.47
CA PHE A 574 28.45 1.07 13.04
C PHE A 574 29.13 -0.03 12.22
N PHE A 575 28.36 -0.70 11.37
CA PHE A 575 28.83 -1.75 10.49
C PHE A 575 28.76 -1.32 9.02
N CYS A 576 29.64 -1.84 8.20
CA CYS A 576 29.66 -1.65 6.76
C CYS A 576 29.76 -3.00 6.05
N ILE A 577 28.89 -3.18 5.02
CA ILE A 577 29.05 -4.26 4.04
C ILE A 577 29.22 -3.67 2.64
N HIS A 578 30.05 -4.33 1.84
CA HIS A 578 30.40 -3.90 0.48
C HIS A 578 30.77 -5.10 -0.41
N ASP A 579 30.83 -4.89 -1.72
CA ASP A 579 31.34 -5.90 -2.64
C ASP A 579 32.85 -6.09 -2.46
N ALA A 580 33.34 -7.29 -2.73
CA ALA A 580 34.78 -7.57 -2.79
C ALA A 580 35.36 -7.05 -4.11
N ASP A 581 35.41 -5.74 -4.26
CA ASP A 581 36.03 -5.02 -5.36
C ASP A 581 36.74 -3.75 -4.86
N ILE A 582 37.53 -3.10 -5.73
CA ILE A 582 38.27 -1.88 -5.35
C ILE A 582 37.28 -0.78 -4.88
N SER A 583 36.11 -0.65 -5.51
CA SER A 583 35.15 0.38 -5.17
C SER A 583 34.56 0.15 -3.79
N GLY A 584 34.23 -1.09 -3.42
CA GLY A 584 33.75 -1.49 -2.11
C GLY A 584 34.74 -1.17 -0.99
N THR A 585 36.04 -1.49 -1.20
CA THR A 585 37.09 -1.14 -0.22
C THR A 585 37.20 0.37 -0.01
N LEU A 586 37.08 1.17 -1.10
CA LEU A 586 37.15 2.63 -1.05
C LEU A 586 35.91 3.23 -0.40
N ILE A 587 34.73 2.59 -0.49
CA ILE A 587 33.49 3.02 0.20
C ILE A 587 33.66 2.91 1.70
N TYR A 588 34.17 1.78 2.20
CA TYR A 588 34.48 1.62 3.61
C TYR A 588 35.47 2.69 4.10
N GLN A 589 36.57 2.90 3.35
CA GLN A 589 37.55 3.94 3.68
C GLN A 589 36.92 5.35 3.70
N ALA A 590 36.00 5.64 2.75
CA ALA A 590 35.32 6.92 2.67
C ALA A 590 34.34 7.13 3.83
N LEU A 591 33.71 6.05 4.33
CA LEU A 591 32.85 6.12 5.49
C LEU A 591 33.62 6.43 6.78
N GLN A 592 34.83 5.92 6.93
CA GLN A 592 35.74 6.19 8.05
C GLN A 592 36.41 7.57 7.95
N GLY A 593 36.69 8.04 6.75
CA GLY A 593 37.52 9.20 6.50
C GLY A 593 36.90 10.52 6.98
N ALA A 594 37.73 11.41 7.54
CA ALA A 594 37.36 12.78 7.83
C ALA A 594 36.95 13.53 6.57
N THR A 595 36.03 14.49 6.69
CA THR A 595 35.61 15.38 5.62
C THR A 595 36.10 16.80 5.87
N LYS A 596 36.17 17.63 4.80
CA LYS A 596 36.49 19.06 4.97
C LYS A 596 35.53 19.80 5.90
N ALA A 597 34.28 19.31 6.00
CA ALA A 597 33.27 19.86 6.89
C ALA A 597 33.37 19.35 8.33
N ARG A 598 34.03 18.18 8.52
CA ARG A 598 34.19 17.53 9.84
C ARG A 598 35.59 16.92 9.94
N PRO A 599 36.62 17.72 10.25
CA PRO A 599 38.00 17.27 10.27
C PRO A 599 38.33 16.34 11.46
N GLU A 600 37.58 16.43 12.56
CA GLU A 600 37.77 15.63 13.79
C GLU A 600 36.68 14.57 13.93
N ARG A 601 36.64 13.64 12.97
CA ARG A 601 35.64 12.57 12.98
C ARG A 601 36.07 11.45 13.95
N LYS A 602 35.18 11.10 14.90
CA LYS A 602 35.46 10.08 15.95
C LYS A 602 34.73 8.75 15.72
N VAL A 603 34.01 8.60 14.62
CA VAL A 603 33.23 7.38 14.36
C VAL A 603 34.14 6.22 14.00
N LYS A 604 33.98 5.09 14.69
CA LYS A 604 34.61 3.82 14.35
C LYS A 604 33.60 2.96 13.61
N ILE A 605 33.90 2.64 12.34
CA ILE A 605 33.10 1.74 11.53
C ILE A 605 33.74 0.37 11.48
N ILE A 606 32.97 -0.68 11.69
CA ILE A 606 33.41 -2.07 11.65
C ILE A 606 33.13 -2.60 10.25
N ASN A 607 34.16 -3.02 9.57
CA ASN A 607 34.02 -3.65 8.25
C ASN A 607 33.67 -5.13 8.45
N LEU A 608 32.49 -5.53 7.97
CA LEU A 608 32.06 -6.94 7.97
C LEU A 608 32.45 -7.66 6.66
N GLY A 609 32.78 -6.91 5.61
CA GLY A 609 33.10 -7.42 4.28
C GLY A 609 32.01 -7.06 3.26
N LEU A 610 31.92 -7.68 2.08
CA LEU A 610 32.59 -8.92 1.66
C LEU A 610 34.06 -8.65 1.28
N GLU A 611 34.95 -9.37 1.90
CA GLU A 611 36.36 -9.33 1.51
C GLU A 611 36.69 -10.45 0.48
N PRO A 612 37.68 -10.29 -0.39
CA PRO A 612 38.03 -11.32 -1.38
C PRO A 612 38.25 -12.70 -0.77
N TRP A 613 38.98 -12.77 0.34
CA TRP A 613 39.25 -14.03 1.05
C TRP A 613 38.02 -14.68 1.66
N GLN A 614 37.00 -13.90 2.09
CA GLN A 614 35.71 -14.43 2.56
C GLN A 614 34.94 -15.04 1.39
N GLY A 615 34.87 -14.34 0.25
CA GLY A 615 34.15 -14.82 -0.93
C GLY A 615 34.77 -16.10 -1.52
N LEU A 616 36.09 -16.19 -1.55
CA LEU A 616 36.80 -17.42 -1.96
C LEU A 616 36.54 -18.58 -0.98
N ALA A 617 36.56 -18.33 0.33
CA ALA A 617 36.27 -19.36 1.33
C ALA A 617 34.85 -19.92 1.24
N MET A 618 33.91 -19.12 0.78
CA MET A 618 32.51 -19.51 0.55
C MET A 618 32.26 -20.08 -0.87
N ASN A 619 33.30 -20.20 -1.71
CA ASN A 619 33.20 -20.61 -3.12
C ASN A 619 32.17 -19.79 -3.92
N LEU A 620 32.13 -18.47 -3.71
CA LEU A 620 31.24 -17.58 -4.44
C LEU A 620 31.72 -17.40 -5.88
N GLU A 621 30.79 -17.03 -6.77
CA GLU A 621 31.09 -16.78 -8.18
C GLU A 621 31.99 -15.54 -8.32
N ILE A 622 33.14 -15.71 -9.05
CA ILE A 622 34.12 -14.67 -9.31
C ILE A 622 33.86 -14.09 -10.69
N GLU A 623 33.83 -12.78 -10.78
CA GLU A 623 33.75 -12.07 -12.06
C GLU A 623 35.13 -11.54 -12.47
N THR A 624 35.52 -11.82 -13.72
CA THR A 624 36.72 -11.22 -14.34
C THR A 624 36.37 -9.85 -14.91
N LEU A 625 37.18 -8.84 -14.62
CA LEU A 625 36.98 -7.50 -15.16
C LEU A 625 37.40 -7.47 -16.65
N GLU A 626 36.60 -6.86 -17.53
CA GLU A 626 36.90 -6.72 -18.96
C GLU A 626 38.21 -5.93 -19.19
N ARG A 627 38.60 -5.10 -18.25
CA ARG A 627 39.90 -4.36 -18.25
C ARG A 627 40.39 -4.26 -16.81
N SER A 628 41.67 -4.50 -16.60
CA SER A 628 42.32 -4.32 -15.31
C SER A 628 42.09 -2.92 -14.76
N SER A 629 41.71 -2.83 -13.49
CA SER A 629 41.43 -1.53 -12.84
C SER A 629 42.75 -0.76 -12.64
N LYS A 630 42.72 0.51 -12.97
CA LYS A 630 43.82 1.45 -12.70
C LYS A 630 43.76 2.08 -11.30
N LYS A 631 42.70 1.81 -10.54
CA LYS A 631 42.53 2.34 -9.19
C LYS A 631 43.30 1.48 -8.18
N THR A 632 43.76 2.09 -7.11
CA THR A 632 44.34 1.40 -5.96
C THR A 632 43.24 1.10 -4.94
N PRO A 633 43.20 -0.09 -4.33
CA PRO A 633 42.26 -0.40 -3.25
C PRO A 633 42.54 0.44 -1.99
N ALA A 634 41.68 0.36 -1.02
CA ALA A 634 41.82 1.08 0.24
C ALA A 634 43.09 0.67 1.01
N GLN A 635 43.58 1.57 1.84
CA GLN A 635 44.86 1.39 2.57
C GLN A 635 44.87 0.11 3.44
N TYR A 636 43.75 -0.26 4.05
CA TYR A 636 43.71 -1.46 4.90
C TYR A 636 43.96 -2.76 4.12
N VAL A 637 43.65 -2.81 2.81
CA VAL A 637 43.98 -3.97 1.95
C VAL A 637 45.48 -4.02 1.69
N LEU A 638 46.12 -2.87 1.45
CA LEU A 638 47.56 -2.78 1.28
C LEU A 638 48.29 -3.16 2.58
N ASP A 639 47.80 -2.74 3.72
CA ASP A 639 48.34 -3.09 5.04
C ASP A 639 48.17 -4.59 5.30
N TYR A 640 47.03 -5.18 4.90
CA TYR A 640 46.78 -6.62 5.00
C TYR A 640 47.78 -7.42 4.12
N ASP A 641 48.05 -6.97 2.91
CA ASP A 641 49.06 -7.57 2.01
C ASP A 641 50.49 -7.50 2.58
N ALA A 642 50.75 -6.55 3.46
CA ALA A 642 52.07 -6.40 4.11
C ALA A 642 52.24 -7.39 5.29
N VAL A 643 51.16 -8.00 5.81
CA VAL A 643 51.25 -8.98 6.91
C VAL A 643 51.73 -10.33 6.37
N THR A 644 52.79 -10.89 6.98
CA THR A 644 53.39 -12.14 6.51
C THR A 644 52.48 -13.36 6.64
N ASP A 645 51.62 -13.40 7.65
CA ASP A 645 50.70 -14.51 7.94
C ASP A 645 49.31 -14.32 7.33
N ALA A 646 49.09 -13.24 6.58
CA ALA A 646 47.81 -13.01 5.90
C ALA A 646 47.58 -14.08 4.81
N PRO A 647 46.32 -14.55 4.64
CA PRO A 647 45.98 -15.42 3.53
C PRO A 647 46.38 -14.80 2.21
N LYS A 648 47.12 -15.53 1.40
CA LYS A 648 47.58 -15.07 0.09
C LYS A 648 46.63 -15.53 -1.01
N PRO A 649 46.39 -14.73 -2.06
CA PRO A 649 45.71 -15.21 -3.24
C PRO A 649 46.46 -16.40 -3.80
N TYR A 650 45.74 -17.43 -4.24
CA TYR A 650 46.32 -18.61 -4.83
C TYR A 650 46.21 -18.56 -6.37
N LYS A 651 46.72 -19.59 -7.03
CA LYS A 651 46.65 -19.70 -8.47
C LYS A 651 45.20 -19.69 -8.95
N PHE A 652 44.83 -18.66 -9.69
CA PHE A 652 43.49 -18.48 -10.25
C PHE A 652 43.61 -18.36 -11.78
N GLU A 653 42.83 -19.13 -12.55
CA GLU A 653 42.88 -19.19 -14.03
C GLU A 653 44.29 -19.34 -14.63
N GLY A 654 45.18 -20.02 -13.92
CA GLY A 654 46.54 -20.27 -14.37
C GLY A 654 47.55 -19.21 -13.98
N GLN A 655 47.16 -18.07 -13.43
CA GLN A 655 48.04 -17.02 -12.94
C GLN A 655 48.29 -17.16 -11.43
N MET A 656 49.52 -16.83 -11.01
CA MET A 656 49.92 -16.78 -9.61
C MET A 656 49.72 -15.36 -9.09
N MET A 657 48.69 -15.17 -8.26
CA MET A 657 48.46 -13.94 -7.53
C MET A 657 49.15 -14.01 -6.15
N THR A 658 49.89 -13.01 -5.80
CA THR A 658 50.65 -12.95 -4.54
C THR A 658 50.10 -11.90 -3.57
N ARG A 659 49.28 -10.97 -4.07
CA ARG A 659 48.73 -9.85 -3.33
C ARG A 659 47.24 -9.68 -3.65
N TRP A 660 46.42 -9.32 -2.67
CA TRP A 660 45.00 -9.00 -2.85
C TRP A 660 44.78 -7.74 -3.68
N GLU A 661 45.72 -6.77 -3.60
CA GLU A 661 45.73 -5.61 -4.50
C GLU A 661 45.72 -6.00 -5.97
N ASP A 662 46.56 -6.97 -6.36
CA ASP A 662 46.68 -7.41 -7.74
C ASP A 662 45.46 -8.23 -8.17
N TRP A 663 44.94 -9.06 -7.26
CA TRP A 663 43.72 -9.82 -7.49
C TRP A 663 42.52 -8.89 -7.74
N LEU A 664 42.30 -7.84 -6.90
CA LEU A 664 41.23 -6.89 -7.04
C LEU A 664 41.29 -6.03 -8.31
N LYS A 665 42.43 -5.92 -8.95
CA LYS A 665 42.58 -5.23 -10.25
C LYS A 665 41.97 -6.01 -11.42
N GLU A 666 41.87 -7.33 -11.29
CA GLU A 666 41.44 -8.24 -12.37
C GLU A 666 40.15 -8.95 -12.04
N TYR A 667 39.83 -9.15 -10.78
CA TYR A 667 38.69 -9.93 -10.30
C TYR A 667 37.85 -9.16 -9.29
N ARG A 668 36.58 -9.59 -9.16
CA ARG A 668 35.67 -9.12 -8.11
C ARG A 668 34.68 -10.19 -7.71
N ILE A 669 34.13 -10.08 -6.51
CA ILE A 669 32.99 -10.87 -6.03
C ILE A 669 31.95 -9.91 -5.51
N GLU A 670 30.74 -9.97 -6.04
CA GLU A 670 29.65 -9.16 -5.56
C GLU A 670 28.91 -9.85 -4.40
N LEU A 671 28.39 -9.09 -3.43
CA LEU A 671 27.50 -9.60 -2.38
C LEU A 671 26.30 -10.37 -2.97
N ASN A 672 25.84 -9.97 -4.15
CA ASN A 672 24.76 -10.64 -4.88
C ASN A 672 25.12 -12.02 -5.43
N ALA A 673 26.39 -12.46 -5.36
CA ALA A 673 26.78 -13.82 -5.68
C ALA A 673 26.30 -14.83 -4.63
N MET A 674 25.94 -14.35 -3.43
CA MET A 674 25.23 -15.14 -2.43
C MET A 674 23.73 -15.18 -2.74
N ASP A 675 23.10 -16.34 -2.62
CA ASP A 675 21.64 -16.41 -2.53
C ASP A 675 21.19 -15.82 -1.18
N THR A 676 19.91 -15.48 -1.08
CA THR A 676 19.39 -14.78 0.08
C THR A 676 19.61 -15.52 1.41
N PRO A 677 19.37 -16.83 1.53
CA PRO A 677 19.65 -17.56 2.77
C PRO A 677 21.13 -17.50 3.17
N THR A 678 22.03 -17.70 2.22
CA THR A 678 23.50 -17.66 2.45
C THR A 678 23.94 -16.27 2.90
N PHE A 679 23.41 -15.22 2.26
CA PHE A 679 23.69 -13.83 2.62
C PHE A 679 23.26 -13.51 4.07
N ILE A 680 22.05 -13.89 4.45
CA ILE A 680 21.54 -13.65 5.80
C ILE A 680 22.36 -14.41 6.83
N GLN A 681 22.67 -15.69 6.59
CA GLN A 681 23.46 -16.51 7.50
C GLN A 681 24.90 -15.98 7.67
N TRP A 682 25.51 -15.55 6.57
CA TRP A 682 26.83 -14.91 6.61
C TRP A 682 26.79 -13.62 7.45
N LEU A 683 25.82 -12.75 7.19
CA LEU A 683 25.72 -11.48 7.89
C LEU A 683 25.39 -11.67 9.39
N ASP A 684 24.50 -12.60 9.74
CA ASP A 684 24.24 -12.99 11.12
C ASP A 684 25.53 -13.45 11.83
N THR A 685 26.35 -14.23 11.14
CA THR A 685 27.61 -14.73 11.70
C THR A 685 28.61 -13.59 11.90
N GLU A 686 28.74 -12.69 10.93
CA GLU A 686 29.69 -11.58 11.02
C GLU A 686 29.30 -10.56 12.11
N ILE A 687 28.02 -10.18 12.17
CA ILE A 687 27.55 -9.20 13.17
C ILE A 687 27.61 -9.75 14.60
N SER A 688 27.36 -11.06 14.78
CA SER A 688 27.41 -11.71 16.09
C SER A 688 28.78 -11.68 16.76
N LYS A 689 29.86 -11.46 15.99
CA LYS A 689 31.22 -11.30 16.55
C LYS A 689 31.37 -10.02 17.38
N TYR A 690 30.48 -9.05 17.20
CA TYR A 690 30.53 -7.73 17.80
C TYR A 690 29.23 -7.39 18.57
N ASP A 691 28.33 -8.37 18.76
CA ASP A 691 27.01 -8.12 19.29
C ASP A 691 27.08 -7.69 20.76
N ASN A 692 26.49 -6.52 21.05
CA ASN A 692 26.36 -5.95 22.38
C ASN A 692 24.95 -6.21 23.00
N GLY A 693 24.19 -7.13 22.44
CA GLY A 693 22.86 -7.54 22.87
C GLY A 693 21.72 -6.65 22.37
N LYS A 694 20.54 -6.96 22.84
CA LYS A 694 19.30 -6.24 22.53
C LYS A 694 19.16 -4.97 23.34
N VAL A 695 18.50 -3.99 22.77
CA VAL A 695 18.15 -2.74 23.46
C VAL A 695 17.04 -3.00 24.47
N VAL A 696 17.33 -2.77 25.74
CA VAL A 696 16.35 -2.86 26.82
C VAL A 696 16.45 -1.61 27.68
N PRO A 697 15.36 -0.84 27.83
CA PRO A 697 15.32 0.30 28.74
C PRO A 697 15.59 -0.11 30.16
N ASP A 698 16.07 0.83 30.98
CA ASP A 698 16.27 0.64 32.40
C ASP A 698 14.95 0.42 33.17
N GLU A 699 15.05 -0.12 34.35
CA GLU A 699 13.88 -0.45 35.17
C GLU A 699 12.98 0.76 35.50
N PRO A 700 13.50 1.98 35.81
CA PRO A 700 12.67 3.16 35.99
C PRO A 700 11.82 3.51 34.77
N TYR A 701 12.39 3.44 33.54
CA TYR A 701 11.67 3.71 32.31
C TYR A 701 10.58 2.66 32.04
N LEU A 702 10.89 1.37 32.23
CA LEU A 702 9.93 0.27 32.06
C LEU A 702 8.77 0.39 33.07
N LYS A 703 9.03 0.78 34.30
CA LYS A 703 7.97 1.01 35.29
C LYS A 703 7.06 2.18 34.93
N ALA A 704 7.63 3.28 34.46
CA ALA A 704 6.83 4.41 33.95
C ALA A 704 5.97 4.05 32.73
N ALA A 705 6.52 3.27 31.79
CA ALA A 705 5.79 2.75 30.65
C ALA A 705 4.69 1.77 31.06
N ALA A 706 4.96 0.90 32.05
CA ALA A 706 3.98 -0.03 32.61
C ALA A 706 2.81 0.69 33.27
N GLU A 707 3.05 1.77 33.98
CA GLU A 707 2.01 2.58 34.60
C GLU A 707 1.07 3.19 33.53
N GLN A 708 1.64 3.74 32.45
CA GLN A 708 0.88 4.32 31.35
C GLN A 708 0.04 3.26 30.61
N ASP A 709 0.64 2.10 30.30
CA ASP A 709 -0.03 1.00 29.61
C ASP A 709 -1.17 0.41 30.48
N LEU A 710 -0.91 0.25 31.77
CA LEU A 710 -1.89 -0.22 32.73
C LEU A 710 -3.11 0.72 32.81
N GLN A 711 -2.88 2.03 32.87
CA GLN A 711 -3.98 3.02 32.83
C GLN A 711 -4.79 2.94 31.55
N ALA A 712 -4.13 2.87 30.39
CA ALA A 712 -4.78 2.83 29.09
C ALA A 712 -5.61 1.54 28.93
N THR A 713 -5.02 0.40 29.29
CA THR A 713 -5.67 -0.91 29.17
C THR A 713 -6.84 -1.06 30.13
N LEU A 714 -6.68 -0.60 31.38
CA LEU A 714 -7.75 -0.66 32.38
C LEU A 714 -8.91 0.26 32.00
N LYS A 715 -8.64 1.47 31.48
CA LYS A 715 -9.66 2.35 30.93
C LYS A 715 -10.41 1.70 29.78
N SER A 716 -9.71 1.04 28.87
CA SER A 716 -10.31 0.35 27.73
C SER A 716 -11.21 -0.82 28.16
N ARG A 717 -10.72 -1.66 29.11
CA ARG A 717 -11.49 -2.77 29.68
C ARG A 717 -12.74 -2.30 30.39
N ILE A 718 -12.59 -1.31 31.29
CA ILE A 718 -13.71 -0.74 32.04
C ILE A 718 -14.71 -0.08 31.10
N ARG A 719 -14.25 0.59 30.02
CA ARG A 719 -15.11 1.15 28.99
C ARG A 719 -15.94 0.09 28.27
N ALA A 720 -15.32 -1.04 27.90
CA ALA A 720 -16.00 -2.14 27.24
C ALA A 720 -17.08 -2.78 28.12
N GLU A 721 -16.80 -2.97 29.42
CA GLU A 721 -17.76 -3.52 30.40
C GLU A 721 -18.91 -2.56 30.74
N ILE A 722 -18.72 -1.26 30.55
CA ILE A 722 -19.69 -0.21 30.93
C ILE A 722 -20.56 0.20 29.73
N LEU A 723 -20.10 0.04 28.49
CA LEU A 723 -20.92 0.26 27.30
C LEU A 723 -22.19 -0.63 27.26
N GLU A 724 -22.20 -1.71 28.03
CA GLU A 724 -23.40 -2.54 28.25
C GLU A 724 -24.41 -1.96 29.29
N LYS A 725 -24.02 -0.97 30.11
CA LYS A 725 -24.91 -0.48 31.21
C LYS A 725 -24.76 1.03 31.44
N MET A 726 -25.66 1.82 30.89
CA MET A 726 -25.81 3.28 30.92
C MET A 726 -25.40 4.00 32.21
N ASP A 727 -24.18 4.47 32.36
CA ASP A 727 -23.70 5.73 33.00
C ASP A 727 -22.16 5.73 33.04
N ILE A 728 -21.58 5.97 31.86
CA ILE A 728 -20.26 5.48 31.49
C ILE A 728 -19.11 6.18 32.23
N GLU A 729 -19.14 7.48 32.37
CA GLU A 729 -17.96 8.21 32.86
C GLU A 729 -17.72 8.09 34.37
N ARG A 730 -18.77 8.09 35.18
CA ARG A 730 -18.64 7.98 36.63
C ARG A 730 -18.15 6.61 37.09
N LEU A 731 -18.67 5.55 36.46
CA LEU A 731 -18.30 4.17 36.78
C LEU A 731 -16.87 3.80 36.32
N VAL A 732 -16.39 4.40 35.22
CA VAL A 732 -14.98 4.25 34.77
C VAL A 732 -14.05 4.85 35.79
N LEU A 733 -14.33 6.05 36.29
CA LEU A 733 -13.46 6.71 37.25
C LEU A 733 -13.43 5.99 38.61
N GLU A 734 -14.58 5.54 39.09
CA GLU A 734 -14.68 4.77 40.35
C GLU A 734 -13.90 3.45 40.29
N ARG A 735 -14.02 2.68 39.20
CA ARG A 735 -13.27 1.44 39.02
C ARG A 735 -11.79 1.65 38.81
N LEU A 736 -11.41 2.65 38.03
CA LEU A 736 -10.01 2.99 37.80
C LEU A 736 -9.31 3.34 39.15
N THR A 737 -9.97 4.14 39.98
CA THR A 737 -9.44 4.55 41.29
C THR A 737 -9.26 3.35 42.22
N LYS A 738 -10.08 2.32 42.06
CA LYS A 738 -10.01 1.10 42.90
C LYS A 738 -8.98 0.08 42.40
N GLU A 739 -8.98 -0.24 41.09
CA GLU A 739 -8.20 -1.35 40.52
C GLU A 739 -6.76 -0.94 40.16
N PHE A 740 -6.54 0.31 39.75
CA PHE A 740 -5.23 0.77 39.30
C PHE A 740 -4.11 0.70 40.39
N PRO A 741 -4.35 1.12 41.63
CA PRO A 741 -3.29 1.05 42.68
C PRO A 741 -2.82 -0.37 42.97
N GLU A 742 -3.74 -1.35 42.97
CA GLU A 742 -3.41 -2.76 43.22
C GLU A 742 -2.55 -3.36 42.09
N LEU A 743 -2.89 -3.02 40.83
CA LEU A 743 -2.13 -3.47 39.67
C LEU A 743 -0.77 -2.77 39.60
N LEU A 744 -0.70 -1.49 39.92
CA LEU A 744 0.54 -0.74 39.94
C LEU A 744 1.51 -1.28 41.02
N GLU A 745 0.99 -1.70 42.17
CA GLU A 745 1.81 -2.36 43.21
C GLU A 745 2.39 -3.70 42.71
N LYS A 746 1.62 -4.48 41.95
CA LYS A 746 2.14 -5.71 41.33
C LYS A 746 3.24 -5.40 40.30
N VAL A 747 3.07 -4.40 39.45
CA VAL A 747 4.10 -3.95 38.51
C VAL A 747 5.39 -3.53 39.24
N ASN A 748 5.26 -2.77 40.32
CA ASN A 748 6.41 -2.29 41.10
C ASN A 748 7.22 -3.40 41.78
N ARG A 749 6.61 -4.58 41.99
CA ARG A 749 7.28 -5.77 42.53
C ARG A 749 7.98 -6.62 41.45
N LEU A 750 7.74 -6.36 40.15
CA LEU A 750 8.36 -7.12 39.07
C LEU A 750 9.75 -6.59 38.75
N ASP A 751 10.66 -7.51 38.46
CA ASP A 751 11.94 -7.21 37.81
C ASP A 751 11.70 -7.21 36.27
N LEU A 752 11.19 -6.09 35.80
CA LEU A 752 10.76 -5.95 34.42
C LEU A 752 11.92 -6.04 33.44
N GLU A 753 13.08 -5.49 33.78
CA GLU A 753 14.25 -5.51 32.93
C GLU A 753 14.70 -6.95 32.63
N ASN A 754 14.88 -7.78 33.67
CA ASN A 754 15.29 -9.16 33.49
C ASN A 754 14.23 -9.99 32.74
N GLN A 755 12.93 -9.76 32.99
CA GLN A 755 11.86 -10.46 32.28
C GLN A 755 11.82 -10.10 30.81
N VAL A 756 12.02 -8.83 30.47
CA VAL A 756 12.08 -8.39 29.06
C VAL A 756 13.31 -8.99 28.38
N ARG A 757 14.49 -8.97 29.02
CA ARG A 757 15.71 -9.58 28.49
C ARG A 757 15.52 -11.08 28.21
N GLN A 758 14.98 -11.82 29.16
CA GLN A 758 14.72 -13.27 29.00
C GLN A 758 13.73 -13.57 27.87
N LYS A 759 12.69 -12.75 27.70
CA LYS A 759 11.77 -12.89 26.56
C LYS A 759 12.42 -12.59 25.22
N LEU A 760 13.33 -11.63 25.17
CA LEU A 760 14.08 -11.31 23.95
C LEU A 760 15.07 -12.42 23.57
N GLU A 761 15.68 -13.09 24.53
CA GLU A 761 16.53 -14.28 24.30
C GLU A 761 15.73 -15.41 23.63
N ASN A 762 14.47 -15.62 24.07
CA ASN A 762 13.57 -16.65 23.52
C ASN A 762 12.90 -16.24 22.20
N ALA A 763 12.83 -14.94 21.91
CA ALA A 763 12.20 -14.39 20.71
C ALA A 763 13.02 -13.23 20.13
N PRO A 764 14.15 -13.53 19.46
CA PRO A 764 15.13 -12.51 19.03
C PRO A 764 14.59 -11.48 18.03
N LYS A 765 13.52 -11.77 17.32
CA LYS A 765 12.87 -10.83 16.39
C LYS A 765 11.95 -9.82 17.07
N ASN A 766 11.65 -9.97 18.33
CA ASN A 766 10.79 -9.03 19.04
C ASN A 766 11.57 -7.80 19.49
N SER A 767 10.90 -6.65 19.51
CA SER A 767 11.39 -5.48 20.24
C SER A 767 11.16 -5.63 21.75
N TRP A 768 11.87 -4.84 22.53
CA TRP A 768 11.60 -4.73 23.97
C TRP A 768 10.12 -4.36 24.21
N GLY A 769 9.57 -3.42 23.44
CA GLY A 769 8.18 -2.99 23.59
C GLY A 769 7.17 -4.10 23.34
N LYS A 770 7.41 -4.99 22.36
CA LYS A 770 6.54 -6.14 22.11
C LYS A 770 6.63 -7.16 23.25
N SER A 771 7.85 -7.46 23.70
CA SER A 771 8.08 -8.38 24.82
C SER A 771 7.51 -7.83 26.13
N PHE A 772 7.64 -6.52 26.36
CA PHE A 772 7.04 -5.80 27.48
C PHE A 772 5.50 -5.85 27.45
N ALA A 773 4.87 -5.55 26.30
CA ALA A 773 3.42 -5.61 26.15
C ALA A 773 2.85 -7.02 26.45
N GLU A 774 3.57 -8.08 26.10
CA GLU A 774 3.19 -9.44 26.44
C GLU A 774 3.30 -9.75 27.95
N ILE A 775 4.27 -9.15 28.65
CA ILE A 775 4.38 -9.26 30.12
C ILE A 775 3.21 -8.54 30.78
N MET A 776 2.93 -7.30 30.32
CA MET A 776 1.83 -6.50 30.84
C MET A 776 0.47 -7.15 30.60
N ARG A 777 0.25 -7.75 29.43
CA ARG A 777 -1.00 -8.47 29.13
C ARG A 777 -1.24 -9.63 30.10
N LYS A 778 -0.22 -10.43 30.40
CA LYS A 778 -0.33 -11.52 31.38
C LYS A 778 -0.61 -11.05 32.80
N LEU A 779 -0.21 -9.82 33.14
CA LEU A 779 -0.50 -9.24 34.43
C LEU A 779 -1.97 -8.82 34.58
N LEU A 780 -2.59 -8.48 33.45
CA LEU A 780 -3.98 -8.00 33.36
C LEU A 780 -5.01 -9.14 33.17
N GLU A 781 -4.55 -10.29 32.66
CA GLU A 781 -5.31 -11.56 32.65
C GLU A 781 -5.32 -12.20 34.05
#